data_b66fc30b23401847b5bf2a0d8044868b
#
_entry.id   b66fc30b23401847b5bf2a0d8044868b
#
_cell.length_a   1.000
_cell.length_b   1.000
_cell.length_c   1.000
_cell.angle_alpha   90.00
_cell.angle_beta   90.00
_cell.angle_gamma   90.00
#
_symmetry.space_group_name_H-M   'P 1'
#
loop_
_entity.id
_entity.type
_entity.pdbx_description
1 polymer ?
#
loop_
_entity_poly.entity_id
_entity_poly.type
_entity_poly.pdbx_seq_one_letter_code
_entity_poly.pdbx_strand_id
1 'polypeptide(L)'
;GIERINIELSIQNKLKLCAALEQYLSGKLPIDKMGTDLPTAELLGERGKHALAHVSAVKARWDWLLANLDTPLADYKARYGAAVHAAPEAKDNESCFTAFRDFRLRVSVKADVMKPLSEIFSGKTDTKIIEGLGKIHAKTVRGRVFVALHMHAGDGNVHTNIPVNSDDAEMLQTAYRSVERIMKIARSLNGVISGEHGIGITKLEFLSDEEMQPFWDYKNQVDPKHTFNRHKLMKGSDLRNAYTPSFELLGAESLIMEKSDLGTIADSVKDCLRCGKCKPVCSTHVPRANLLYSPRNKILGVGLLTEAFLYEEQTRRGVSVKHFEELADIGDHCTVCHRCVKPCPVNIDFGDVTVAVRNYLADSGHKRFAPAASMGMAFLNATGPKTIKTLRAAMIQTGFPAQNFAYKIGKLLPVGTKKQKAEPKATVGKAPIKEQIIHFINRPLPKNVPAKTPRSLLGIEDDKSIPIIRNPASPEDAEAVFYFPGCGSERLFSQIGLAVQAMLWHVGVQTVLPPGYMCCGYPQDAGGNKAKAEEMSTNNRVAFHRMANTLNYLDIKTVVVSCGTCYDQLEKYRFEEIFPGCRIIDIHEYLLEKGVKLNGVKGQQYLYHDPCHTPIKTMNATQMASSLMGQKVVLSDRCCGESGMFAVKRPDIATQVKFRKQEEIEKNLKELPQGEPVKMLTSCPACLQGLSRYADDNNMPTDYIVIEMAKHILGENWLDEFVKKANNGGVEKVLL
;
A
#
# COMPACT_ATOMS: atom_id res chain seq x y z
N GLY A 1 -12.22 -26.66 29.78
CA GLY A 1 -11.83 -27.23 28.51
C GLY A 1 -10.99 -26.24 27.70
N ILE A 2 -11.60 -25.26 27.03
CA ILE A 2 -10.90 -24.33 26.12
C ILE A 2 -9.95 -23.40 26.87
N GLU A 3 -10.31 -22.91 28.03
CA GLU A 3 -9.42 -22.12 28.89
C GLU A 3 -8.13 -22.87 29.22
N ARG A 4 -8.23 -24.18 29.52
CA ARG A 4 -7.06 -25.01 29.76
C ARG A 4 -6.16 -25.12 28.52
N ILE A 5 -6.76 -25.35 27.35
CA ILE A 5 -6.03 -25.38 26.08
C ILE A 5 -5.29 -24.05 25.88
N ASN A 6 -5.92 -22.89 26.09
CA ASN A 6 -5.30 -21.58 25.94
C ASN A 6 -4.17 -21.34 26.95
N ILE A 7 -4.31 -21.78 28.19
CA ILE A 7 -3.25 -21.69 29.21
C ILE A 7 -2.05 -22.51 28.80
N GLU A 8 -2.26 -23.75 28.42
CA GLU A 8 -1.20 -24.67 27.97
C GLU A 8 -0.49 -24.12 26.74
N LEU A 9 -1.23 -23.68 25.70
CA LEU A 9 -0.67 -23.05 24.51
C LEU A 9 0.13 -21.76 24.84
N SER A 10 -0.35 -20.96 25.78
CA SER A 10 0.35 -19.75 26.24
C SER A 10 1.69 -20.07 26.89
N ILE A 11 1.74 -21.07 27.75
CA ILE A 11 2.99 -21.49 28.41
C ILE A 11 3.92 -22.14 27.38
N GLN A 12 3.42 -23.04 26.53
CA GLN A 12 4.19 -23.67 25.46
C GLN A 12 4.85 -22.64 24.54
N ASN A 13 4.13 -21.58 24.15
CA ASN A 13 4.70 -20.51 23.32
C ASN A 13 5.83 -19.75 24.04
N LYS A 14 5.72 -19.54 25.35
CA LYS A 14 6.78 -18.92 26.17
C LYS A 14 8.01 -19.83 26.31
N LEU A 15 7.78 -21.14 26.40
CA LEU A 15 8.85 -22.14 26.39
C LEU A 15 9.62 -22.18 25.08
N LYS A 16 8.91 -22.04 23.94
CA LYS A 16 9.54 -21.87 22.62
C LYS A 16 10.42 -20.63 22.58
N LEU A 17 9.96 -19.50 23.16
CA LEU A 17 10.77 -18.30 23.28
C LEU A 17 12.06 -18.58 24.07
N CYS A 18 11.96 -19.21 25.23
CA CYS A 18 13.14 -19.55 26.04
C CYS A 18 14.12 -20.44 25.24
N ALA A 19 13.62 -21.45 24.54
CA ALA A 19 14.45 -22.33 23.71
C ALA A 19 15.16 -21.57 22.58
N ALA A 20 14.48 -20.65 21.91
CA ALA A 20 15.08 -19.81 20.88
C ALA A 20 16.13 -18.85 21.45
N LEU A 21 15.88 -18.28 22.63
CA LEU A 21 16.84 -17.42 23.32
C LEU A 21 18.07 -18.20 23.79
N GLU A 22 17.91 -19.44 24.29
CA GLU A 22 19.03 -20.34 24.64
C GLU A 22 19.92 -20.61 23.42
N GLN A 23 19.34 -20.87 22.25
CA GLN A 23 20.08 -21.08 21.00
C GLN A 23 20.82 -19.81 20.57
N TYR A 24 20.17 -18.66 20.63
CA TYR A 24 20.77 -17.37 20.29
C TYR A 24 21.96 -17.05 21.22
N LEU A 25 21.77 -17.15 22.53
CA LEU A 25 22.80 -16.88 23.52
C LEU A 25 23.95 -17.92 23.49
N SER A 26 23.73 -19.08 22.92
CA SER A 26 24.75 -20.09 22.67
C SER A 26 25.43 -19.97 21.30
N GLY A 27 25.07 -18.98 20.47
CA GLY A 27 25.58 -18.83 19.12
C GLY A 27 25.18 -19.95 18.15
N LYS A 28 24.06 -20.64 18.39
CA LYS A 28 23.60 -21.82 17.65
C LYS A 28 22.27 -21.62 16.89
N LEU A 29 21.73 -20.41 16.88
CA LEU A 29 20.49 -20.15 16.17
C LEU A 29 20.68 -20.30 14.66
N PRO A 30 19.84 -21.04 13.92
CA PRO A 30 19.92 -21.10 12.47
C PRO A 30 19.77 -19.68 11.87
N ILE A 31 20.73 -19.27 11.06
CA ILE A 31 20.84 -17.89 10.50
C ILE A 31 19.71 -17.59 9.49
N ASP A 32 19.19 -18.60 8.87
CA ASP A 32 18.31 -18.57 7.69
C ASP A 32 16.90 -18.02 7.93
N LYS A 33 16.44 -17.92 9.16
CA LYS A 33 15.03 -17.55 9.43
C LYS A 33 14.79 -16.27 10.24
N MET A 34 15.80 -15.58 10.74
CA MET A 34 15.56 -14.44 11.64
C MET A 34 16.23 -13.12 11.26
N GLY A 35 17.09 -13.09 10.25
CA GLY A 35 17.77 -11.84 9.85
C GLY A 35 18.53 -11.16 11.00
N THR A 36 18.98 -11.94 11.98
CA THR A 36 19.76 -11.46 13.14
C THR A 36 21.16 -12.02 13.07
N ASP A 37 22.15 -11.13 13.12
CA ASP A 37 23.55 -11.53 13.31
C ASP A 37 23.66 -12.30 14.64
N LEU A 38 24.32 -13.48 14.61
CA LEU A 38 24.63 -14.19 15.84
C LEU A 38 25.66 -13.39 16.65
N PRO A 39 25.47 -13.27 17.97
CA PRO A 39 26.47 -12.63 18.80
C PRO A 39 27.73 -13.49 18.83
N THR A 40 28.91 -12.85 18.76
CA THR A 40 30.18 -13.56 18.91
C THR A 40 30.39 -13.99 20.35
N ALA A 41 31.18 -15.05 20.56
CA ALA A 41 31.53 -15.50 21.90
C ALA A 41 32.22 -14.39 22.72
N GLU A 42 33.02 -13.53 22.09
CA GLU A 42 33.67 -12.39 22.70
C GLU A 42 32.67 -11.33 23.18
N LEU A 43 31.65 -11.04 22.39
CA LEU A 43 30.59 -10.07 22.70
C LEU A 43 29.73 -10.55 23.88
N LEU A 44 29.44 -11.86 23.95
CA LEU A 44 28.63 -12.45 25.01
C LEU A 44 29.43 -12.56 26.34
N GLY A 45 30.65 -13.05 26.30
CA GLY A 45 31.52 -13.22 27.47
C GLY A 45 30.85 -13.93 28.67
N GLU A 46 31.22 -13.57 29.88
CA GLU A 46 30.60 -14.12 31.10
C GLU A 46 29.14 -13.69 31.28
N ARG A 47 28.76 -12.54 30.74
CA ARG A 47 27.36 -12.06 30.75
C ARG A 47 26.46 -12.96 29.93
N GLY A 48 26.96 -13.51 28.82
CA GLY A 48 26.25 -14.51 28.03
C GLY A 48 25.94 -15.79 28.80
N LYS A 49 26.91 -16.26 29.61
CA LYS A 49 26.69 -17.43 30.49
C LYS A 49 25.63 -17.15 31.57
N HIS A 50 25.68 -15.95 32.20
CA HIS A 50 24.66 -15.52 33.16
C HIS A 50 23.26 -15.42 32.49
N ALA A 51 23.18 -14.82 31.32
CA ALA A 51 21.92 -14.72 30.57
C ALA A 51 21.35 -16.09 30.21
N LEU A 52 22.21 -16.99 29.75
CA LEU A 52 21.82 -18.37 29.40
C LEU A 52 21.32 -19.14 30.62
N ALA A 53 22.07 -19.07 31.76
CA ALA A 53 21.66 -19.70 33.02
C ALA A 53 20.30 -19.17 33.51
N HIS A 54 20.09 -17.84 33.41
CA HIS A 54 18.82 -17.22 33.78
C HIS A 54 17.64 -17.73 32.90
N VAL A 55 17.79 -17.73 31.55
CA VAL A 55 16.77 -18.20 30.65
C VAL A 55 16.45 -19.66 30.88
N SER A 56 17.48 -20.52 31.11
CA SER A 56 17.31 -21.94 31.42
C SER A 56 16.56 -22.17 32.72
N ALA A 57 16.82 -21.36 33.75
CA ALA A 57 16.11 -21.44 35.02
C ALA A 57 14.61 -21.05 34.86
N VAL A 58 14.31 -20.00 34.10
CA VAL A 58 12.95 -19.59 33.80
C VAL A 58 12.23 -20.66 33.00
N LYS A 59 12.89 -21.24 31.99
CA LYS A 59 12.36 -22.34 31.20
C LYS A 59 12.01 -23.53 32.05
N ALA A 60 12.92 -24.00 32.91
CA ALA A 60 12.68 -25.15 33.82
C ALA A 60 11.50 -24.88 34.75
N ARG A 61 11.34 -23.63 35.24
CA ARG A 61 10.20 -23.24 36.07
C ARG A 61 8.88 -23.33 35.30
N TRP A 62 8.85 -22.84 34.07
CA TRP A 62 7.62 -22.87 33.24
C TRP A 62 7.31 -24.26 32.69
N ASP A 63 8.31 -25.10 32.40
CA ASP A 63 8.14 -26.50 32.06
C ASP A 63 7.48 -27.26 33.23
N TRP A 64 7.96 -27.05 34.46
CA TRP A 64 7.36 -27.63 35.63
C TRP A 64 5.89 -27.20 35.81
N LEU A 65 5.63 -25.88 35.67
CA LEU A 65 4.28 -25.35 35.78
C LEU A 65 3.32 -26.00 34.74
N LEU A 66 3.76 -26.12 33.50
CA LEU A 66 2.98 -26.75 32.44
C LEU A 66 2.64 -28.22 32.75
N ALA A 67 3.59 -28.95 33.29
CA ALA A 67 3.41 -30.34 33.67
C ALA A 67 2.55 -30.54 34.96
N ASN A 68 2.45 -29.48 35.79
CA ASN A 68 1.84 -29.57 37.13
C ASN A 68 0.72 -28.51 37.34
N LEU A 69 -0.08 -28.23 36.31
CA LEU A 69 -1.18 -27.24 36.41
C LEU A 69 -2.25 -27.62 37.47
N ASP A 70 -2.43 -28.89 37.76
CA ASP A 70 -3.45 -29.36 38.69
C ASP A 70 -2.95 -29.45 40.15
N THR A 71 -1.65 -29.20 40.39
CA THR A 71 -1.10 -29.21 41.76
C THR A 71 -1.45 -27.93 42.51
N PRO A 72 -1.48 -27.95 43.85
CA PRO A 72 -1.67 -26.77 44.68
C PRO A 72 -0.63 -25.68 44.40
N LEU A 73 -1.07 -24.40 44.44
CA LEU A 73 -0.18 -23.25 44.26
C LEU A 73 0.94 -23.22 45.32
N ALA A 74 0.68 -23.76 46.52
CA ALA A 74 1.69 -23.91 47.58
C ALA A 74 2.93 -24.69 47.09
N ASP A 75 2.77 -25.75 46.32
CA ASP A 75 3.89 -26.59 45.85
C ASP A 75 4.75 -25.80 44.84
N TYR A 76 4.12 -24.99 43.99
CA TYR A 76 4.83 -24.10 43.07
C TYR A 76 5.61 -23.03 43.81
N LYS A 77 4.99 -22.40 44.83
CA LYS A 77 5.63 -21.41 45.68
C LYS A 77 6.77 -22.03 46.49
N ALA A 78 6.59 -23.21 47.06
CA ALA A 78 7.63 -23.91 47.83
C ALA A 78 8.87 -24.23 46.98
N ARG A 79 8.65 -24.58 45.70
CA ARG A 79 9.72 -24.93 44.75
C ARG A 79 10.51 -23.71 44.20
N TYR A 80 9.80 -22.62 43.89
CA TYR A 80 10.39 -21.49 43.16
C TYR A 80 10.37 -20.17 43.90
N GLY A 81 9.78 -20.08 45.08
CA GLY A 81 9.86 -18.95 46.01
C GLY A 81 9.48 -17.63 45.39
N ALA A 82 10.34 -16.63 45.57
CA ALA A 82 10.15 -15.24 45.09
C ALA A 82 10.01 -15.13 43.54
N ALA A 83 10.36 -16.17 42.78
CA ALA A 83 10.20 -16.16 41.33
C ALA A 83 8.73 -16.44 40.86
N VAL A 84 7.82 -16.76 41.81
CA VAL A 84 6.41 -17.01 41.55
C VAL A 84 5.62 -15.68 41.66
N HIS A 85 5.09 -15.21 40.57
CA HIS A 85 4.25 -14.00 40.56
C HIS A 85 2.79 -14.35 40.86
N ALA A 86 2.48 -14.56 42.12
CA ALA A 86 1.12 -14.79 42.63
C ALA A 86 0.56 -13.48 43.25
N ALA A 87 -0.73 -13.22 42.99
CA ALA A 87 -1.43 -12.12 43.62
C ALA A 87 -1.64 -12.38 45.13
N PRO A 88 -1.75 -11.36 45.97
CA PRO A 88 -1.94 -11.55 47.43
C PRO A 88 -3.18 -12.35 47.79
N GLU A 89 -4.24 -12.26 46.99
CA GLU A 89 -5.50 -13.00 47.15
C GLU A 89 -5.45 -14.46 46.67
N ALA A 90 -4.35 -14.92 46.09
CA ALA A 90 -4.16 -16.27 45.61
C ALA A 90 -4.05 -17.27 46.82
N LYS A 91 -4.92 -18.27 46.82
CA LYS A 91 -4.96 -19.26 47.91
C LYS A 91 -3.96 -20.38 47.66
N ASP A 92 -3.25 -20.77 48.71
CA ASP A 92 -2.21 -21.80 48.62
C ASP A 92 -2.75 -23.21 48.26
N ASN A 93 -4.01 -23.48 48.64
CA ASN A 93 -4.66 -24.77 48.37
C ASN A 93 -5.40 -24.79 46.99
N GLU A 94 -5.45 -23.68 46.26
CA GLU A 94 -6.03 -23.73 44.91
C GLU A 94 -5.01 -24.29 43.90
N SER A 95 -5.50 -24.91 42.81
CA SER A 95 -4.59 -25.42 41.79
C SER A 95 -3.90 -24.27 41.02
N CYS A 96 -2.70 -24.54 40.53
CA CYS A 96 -1.99 -23.61 39.64
C CYS A 96 -2.84 -23.22 38.42
N PHE A 97 -3.62 -24.18 37.90
CA PHE A 97 -4.55 -23.90 36.80
C PHE A 97 -5.62 -22.87 37.20
N THR A 98 -6.28 -23.04 38.34
CA THR A 98 -7.31 -22.11 38.83
C THR A 98 -6.75 -20.74 39.07
N ALA A 99 -5.60 -20.67 39.75
CA ALA A 99 -4.91 -19.42 40.00
C ALA A 99 -4.50 -18.70 38.71
N PHE A 100 -4.04 -19.44 37.69
CA PHE A 100 -3.67 -18.89 36.37
C PHE A 100 -4.89 -18.41 35.60
N ARG A 101 -5.96 -19.21 35.53
CA ARG A 101 -7.23 -18.90 34.87
C ARG A 101 -7.83 -17.61 35.39
N ASP A 102 -7.83 -17.42 36.69
CA ASP A 102 -8.44 -16.26 37.36
C ASP A 102 -7.46 -15.09 37.55
N PHE A 103 -6.34 -15.12 36.81
CA PHE A 103 -5.29 -14.08 36.80
C PHE A 103 -4.59 -13.84 38.17
N ARG A 104 -4.74 -14.75 39.14
CA ARG A 104 -4.04 -14.71 40.42
C ARG A 104 -2.62 -15.24 40.35
N LEU A 105 -2.30 -16.08 39.35
CA LEU A 105 -0.93 -16.50 39.02
C LEU A 105 -0.56 -15.96 37.64
N ARG A 106 0.61 -15.34 37.53
CA ARG A 106 1.09 -14.74 36.25
C ARG A 106 2.42 -15.35 35.81
N VAL A 107 2.57 -15.53 34.52
CA VAL A 107 3.80 -15.93 33.83
C VAL A 107 4.11 -14.83 32.81
N SER A 108 5.16 -14.04 33.06
CA SER A 108 5.44 -12.82 32.31
C SER A 108 6.79 -12.87 31.60
N VAL A 109 6.76 -12.93 30.25
CA VAL A 109 7.98 -12.81 29.44
C VAL A 109 8.70 -11.50 29.75
N LYS A 110 7.95 -10.40 29.89
CA LYS A 110 8.55 -9.08 30.17
C LYS A 110 9.29 -9.05 31.51
N ALA A 111 8.66 -9.55 32.56
CA ALA A 111 9.23 -9.50 33.92
C ALA A 111 10.30 -10.59 34.14
N ASP A 112 10.01 -11.81 33.66
CA ASP A 112 10.84 -12.98 33.96
C ASP A 112 12.03 -13.15 33.01
N VAL A 113 11.93 -12.64 31.78
CA VAL A 113 12.94 -12.88 30.74
C VAL A 113 13.52 -11.56 30.21
N MET A 114 12.68 -10.70 29.58
CA MET A 114 13.21 -9.57 28.82
C MET A 114 13.85 -8.48 29.70
N LYS A 115 13.24 -8.18 30.86
CA LYS A 115 13.80 -7.19 31.79
C LYS A 115 15.13 -7.65 32.36
N PRO A 116 15.30 -8.85 32.93
CA PRO A 116 16.60 -9.32 33.40
C PRO A 116 17.65 -9.37 32.29
N LEU A 117 17.31 -9.80 31.09
CA LEU A 117 18.23 -9.80 29.95
C LEU A 117 18.68 -8.36 29.57
N SER A 118 17.79 -7.38 29.63
CA SER A 118 18.14 -5.98 29.36
C SER A 118 19.02 -5.35 30.47
N GLU A 119 18.93 -5.87 31.69
CA GLU A 119 19.82 -5.47 32.81
C GLU A 119 21.22 -6.08 32.66
N ILE A 120 21.30 -7.35 32.22
CA ILE A 120 22.58 -8.04 31.94
C ILE A 120 23.30 -7.37 30.76
N PHE A 121 22.57 -7.01 29.69
CA PHE A 121 23.10 -6.38 28.49
C PHE A 121 22.74 -4.89 28.43
N SER A 122 23.27 -4.09 29.36
CA SER A 122 22.97 -2.65 29.49
C SER A 122 23.99 -1.73 28.84
N GLY A 123 25.07 -2.25 28.26
CA GLY A 123 26.15 -1.49 27.65
C GLY A 123 25.79 -0.95 26.24
N LYS A 124 26.46 0.16 25.85
CA LYS A 124 26.28 0.70 24.48
C LYS A 124 26.68 -0.29 23.37
N THR A 125 27.61 -1.19 23.67
CA THR A 125 28.07 -2.26 22.77
C THR A 125 27.05 -3.39 22.64
N ASP A 126 26.07 -3.47 23.54
CA ASP A 126 25.13 -4.56 23.63
C ASP A 126 23.85 -4.33 22.79
N THR A 127 23.74 -3.18 22.12
CA THR A 127 22.56 -2.79 21.33
C THR A 127 22.15 -3.87 20.33
N LYS A 128 23.12 -4.47 19.64
CA LYS A 128 22.85 -5.56 18.67
C LYS A 128 22.28 -6.81 19.36
N ILE A 129 22.73 -7.14 20.56
CA ILE A 129 22.21 -8.28 21.33
C ILE A 129 20.76 -8.01 21.71
N ILE A 130 20.45 -6.82 22.23
CA ILE A 130 19.08 -6.41 22.61
C ILE A 130 18.15 -6.41 21.41
N GLU A 131 18.58 -5.90 20.26
CA GLU A 131 17.82 -5.97 19.02
C GLU A 131 17.54 -7.41 18.60
N GLY A 132 18.53 -8.29 18.68
CA GLY A 132 18.38 -9.72 18.39
C GLY A 132 17.36 -10.40 19.31
N LEU A 133 17.45 -10.17 20.62
CA LEU A 133 16.47 -10.65 21.61
C LEU A 133 15.05 -10.14 21.29
N GLY A 134 14.92 -8.87 20.91
CA GLY A 134 13.67 -8.25 20.51
C GLY A 134 13.06 -8.89 19.25
N LYS A 135 13.85 -9.17 18.22
CA LYS A 135 13.41 -9.86 16.99
C LYS A 135 12.93 -11.28 17.27
N ILE A 136 13.66 -12.04 18.10
CA ILE A 136 13.26 -13.39 18.53
C ILE A 136 11.91 -13.35 19.26
N HIS A 137 11.76 -12.42 20.20
CA HIS A 137 10.50 -12.24 20.93
C HIS A 137 9.35 -11.90 19.99
N ALA A 138 9.54 -10.94 19.08
CA ALA A 138 8.52 -10.55 18.10
C ALA A 138 8.08 -11.72 17.21
N LYS A 139 9.04 -12.53 16.73
CA LYS A 139 8.76 -13.72 15.92
C LYS A 139 7.97 -14.75 16.70
N THR A 140 8.37 -15.03 17.95
CA THR A 140 7.66 -16.01 18.79
C THR A 140 6.23 -15.57 19.10
N VAL A 141 6.00 -14.26 19.31
CA VAL A 141 4.65 -13.70 19.51
C VAL A 141 3.80 -13.87 18.24
N ARG A 142 4.36 -13.70 17.05
CA ARG A 142 3.65 -13.95 15.79
C ARG A 142 3.27 -15.41 15.59
N GLY A 143 4.11 -16.35 16.01
CA GLY A 143 3.86 -17.80 15.95
C GLY A 143 2.91 -18.32 17.06
N ARG A 144 2.25 -17.45 17.83
CA ARG A 144 1.36 -17.84 18.92
C ARG A 144 0.02 -18.36 18.42
N VAL A 145 -0.31 -19.60 18.79
CA VAL A 145 -1.63 -20.18 18.58
C VAL A 145 -2.50 -19.95 19.83
N PHE A 146 -3.74 -19.59 19.62
CA PHE A 146 -4.75 -19.46 20.68
C PHE A 146 -6.15 -19.72 20.13
N VAL A 147 -7.09 -20.11 20.99
CA VAL A 147 -8.49 -20.35 20.65
C VAL A 147 -9.30 -19.14 21.09
N ALA A 148 -9.81 -18.37 20.12
CA ALA A 148 -10.80 -17.33 20.38
C ALA A 148 -12.21 -17.90 20.29
N LEU A 149 -13.10 -17.40 21.13
CA LEU A 149 -14.48 -17.85 21.20
C LEU A 149 -15.44 -16.70 20.88
N HIS A 150 -16.47 -17.01 20.12
CA HIS A 150 -17.73 -16.27 20.13
C HIS A 150 -18.88 -17.27 20.09
N MET A 151 -20.05 -16.89 20.57
CA MET A 151 -21.12 -17.85 20.73
C MET A 151 -22.50 -17.22 20.60
N HIS A 152 -23.44 -18.02 20.19
CA HIS A 152 -24.86 -17.76 20.36
C HIS A 152 -25.28 -18.33 21.72
N ALA A 153 -25.15 -17.52 22.78
CA ALA A 153 -25.28 -18.00 24.17
C ALA A 153 -26.67 -18.58 24.49
N GLY A 154 -27.72 -18.14 23.78
CA GLY A 154 -29.08 -18.57 23.98
C GLY A 154 -29.34 -20.03 23.56
N ASP A 155 -28.61 -20.55 22.58
CA ASP A 155 -28.77 -21.91 22.08
C ASP A 155 -27.54 -22.81 22.33
N GLY A 156 -26.50 -22.24 22.98
CA GLY A 156 -25.28 -22.97 23.33
C GLY A 156 -24.35 -23.24 22.16
N ASN A 157 -24.55 -22.60 21.01
CA ASN A 157 -23.69 -22.74 19.84
C ASN A 157 -22.40 -21.93 20.02
N VAL A 158 -21.25 -22.61 19.98
CA VAL A 158 -19.93 -22.02 20.23
C VAL A 158 -19.09 -22.08 18.97
N HIS A 159 -18.63 -20.93 18.51
CA HIS A 159 -17.66 -20.81 17.43
C HIS A 159 -16.24 -20.71 18.00
N THR A 160 -15.38 -21.60 17.58
CA THR A 160 -13.96 -21.58 17.91
C THR A 160 -13.16 -21.07 16.72
N ASN A 161 -12.41 -19.98 16.92
CA ASN A 161 -11.52 -19.42 15.91
C ASN A 161 -10.08 -19.57 16.37
N ILE A 162 -9.28 -20.24 15.58
CA ILE A 162 -7.86 -20.46 15.83
C ILE A 162 -7.08 -19.76 14.71
N PRO A 163 -6.61 -18.52 14.93
CA PRO A 163 -5.81 -17.82 13.93
C PRO A 163 -4.44 -18.49 13.81
N VAL A 164 -4.04 -18.73 12.55
CA VAL A 164 -2.74 -19.31 12.21
C VAL A 164 -2.17 -18.61 10.99
N ASN A 165 -0.85 -18.56 10.88
CA ASN A 165 -0.18 -18.21 9.63
C ASN A 165 -0.20 -19.46 8.73
N SER A 166 -0.69 -19.32 7.51
CA SER A 166 -0.81 -20.45 6.58
C SER A 166 0.54 -20.99 6.10
N ASP A 167 1.60 -20.20 6.29
CA ASP A 167 3.00 -20.53 5.98
C ASP A 167 3.77 -21.16 7.14
N ASP A 168 3.14 -21.27 8.32
CA ASP A 168 3.75 -21.87 9.50
C ASP A 168 3.16 -23.28 9.76
N ALA A 169 3.86 -24.31 9.29
CA ALA A 169 3.43 -25.70 9.42
C ALA A 169 3.27 -26.12 10.89
N GLU A 170 4.08 -25.60 11.81
CA GLU A 170 3.99 -25.90 13.23
C GLU A 170 2.73 -25.28 13.86
N MET A 171 2.41 -24.02 13.49
CA MET A 171 1.15 -23.40 13.90
C MET A 171 -0.06 -24.17 13.38
N LEU A 172 -0.05 -24.57 12.11
CA LEU A 172 -1.12 -25.38 11.50
C LEU A 172 -1.33 -26.69 12.23
N GLN A 173 -0.26 -27.44 12.51
CA GLN A 173 -0.33 -28.70 13.26
C GLN A 173 -0.81 -28.50 14.70
N THR A 174 -0.39 -27.41 15.35
CA THR A 174 -0.82 -27.06 16.71
C THR A 174 -2.30 -26.69 16.73
N ALA A 175 -2.77 -25.95 15.74
CA ALA A 175 -4.19 -25.63 15.57
C ALA A 175 -5.01 -26.90 15.35
N TYR A 176 -4.54 -27.80 14.50
CA TYR A 176 -5.20 -29.07 14.20
C TYR A 176 -5.37 -29.95 15.47
N ARG A 177 -4.28 -30.14 16.24
CA ARG A 177 -4.34 -30.83 17.52
C ARG A 177 -5.29 -30.18 18.53
N SER A 178 -5.38 -28.84 18.49
CA SER A 178 -6.30 -28.09 19.34
C SER A 178 -7.75 -28.31 18.91
N VAL A 179 -8.05 -28.33 17.61
CA VAL A 179 -9.38 -28.67 17.07
C VAL A 179 -9.78 -30.11 17.47
N GLU A 180 -8.90 -31.07 17.26
CA GLU A 180 -9.15 -32.48 17.65
C GLU A 180 -9.52 -32.61 19.15
N ARG A 181 -8.77 -31.93 20.02
CA ARG A 181 -9.03 -31.89 21.44
C ARG A 181 -10.36 -31.22 21.78
N ILE A 182 -10.70 -30.11 21.12
CA ILE A 182 -12.00 -29.43 21.30
C ILE A 182 -13.15 -30.37 20.92
N MET A 183 -13.05 -31.05 19.77
CA MET A 183 -14.10 -31.98 19.30
C MET A 183 -14.27 -33.17 20.24
N LYS A 184 -13.18 -33.73 20.77
CA LYS A 184 -13.24 -34.77 21.81
C LYS A 184 -13.96 -34.30 23.09
N ILE A 185 -13.66 -33.08 23.54
CA ILE A 185 -14.34 -32.47 24.70
C ILE A 185 -15.82 -32.25 24.39
N ALA A 186 -16.18 -31.72 23.23
CA ALA A 186 -17.57 -31.52 22.85
C ALA A 186 -18.37 -32.82 22.87
N ARG A 187 -17.81 -33.90 22.31
CA ARG A 187 -18.43 -35.21 22.33
C ARG A 187 -18.57 -35.80 23.75
N SER A 188 -17.55 -35.64 24.59
CA SER A 188 -17.61 -36.10 25.97
C SER A 188 -18.69 -35.42 26.82
N LEU A 189 -19.15 -34.24 26.35
CA LEU A 189 -20.24 -33.48 26.95
C LEU A 189 -21.58 -33.70 26.24
N ASN A 190 -21.70 -34.69 25.37
CA ASN A 190 -22.86 -34.97 24.50
C ASN A 190 -23.21 -33.81 23.57
N GLY A 191 -22.22 -32.95 23.23
CA GLY A 191 -22.37 -31.88 22.27
C GLY A 191 -22.23 -32.37 20.84
N VAL A 192 -22.84 -31.62 19.89
CA VAL A 192 -22.70 -31.88 18.46
C VAL A 192 -21.44 -31.19 17.92
N ILE A 193 -20.79 -31.80 16.92
CA ILE A 193 -19.56 -31.28 16.31
C ILE A 193 -19.81 -30.04 15.48
N SER A 194 -21.02 -29.87 14.93
CA SER A 194 -21.38 -28.70 14.12
C SER A 194 -22.82 -28.29 14.40
N GLY A 195 -23.00 -27.08 14.95
CA GLY A 195 -24.33 -26.55 15.24
C GLY A 195 -25.01 -25.95 14.01
N GLU A 196 -24.29 -25.21 13.16
CA GLU A 196 -24.88 -24.46 12.03
C GLU A 196 -24.07 -24.51 10.73
N HIS A 197 -22.73 -24.59 10.78
CA HIS A 197 -21.89 -24.46 9.58
C HIS A 197 -21.76 -25.75 8.76
N GLY A 198 -22.39 -26.84 9.16
CA GLY A 198 -22.26 -28.14 8.53
C GLY A 198 -20.93 -28.85 8.84
N ILE A 199 -20.77 -30.04 8.35
CA ILE A 199 -19.59 -30.88 8.63
C ILE A 199 -18.42 -30.47 7.74
N GLY A 200 -18.65 -30.29 6.46
CA GLY A 200 -17.58 -30.05 5.50
C GLY A 200 -16.53 -31.17 5.51
N ILE A 201 -15.40 -30.92 4.88
CA ILE A 201 -14.29 -31.89 4.83
C ILE A 201 -13.44 -31.88 6.11
N THR A 202 -13.43 -30.80 6.86
CA THR A 202 -12.56 -30.60 8.03
C THR A 202 -13.09 -31.24 9.32
N LYS A 203 -14.37 -31.63 9.36
CA LYS A 203 -14.99 -32.20 10.54
C LYS A 203 -15.38 -33.69 10.34
N LEU A 204 -15.23 -34.21 9.13
CA LEU A 204 -15.65 -35.59 8.78
C LEU A 204 -14.96 -36.63 9.64
N GLU A 205 -13.70 -36.47 9.96
CA GLU A 205 -12.92 -37.44 10.79
C GLU A 205 -13.40 -37.55 12.24
N PHE A 206 -14.20 -36.61 12.72
CA PHE A 206 -14.76 -36.61 14.07
C PHE A 206 -16.15 -37.25 14.15
N LEU A 207 -16.68 -37.71 13.00
CA LEU A 207 -17.96 -38.44 12.92
C LEU A 207 -17.70 -39.94 12.78
N SER A 208 -18.59 -40.75 13.37
CA SER A 208 -18.56 -42.19 13.17
C SER A 208 -19.20 -42.57 11.84
N ASP A 209 -18.89 -43.80 11.39
CA ASP A 209 -19.52 -44.37 10.19
C ASP A 209 -21.05 -44.49 10.36
N GLU A 210 -21.54 -44.77 11.56
CA GLU A 210 -22.98 -44.84 11.84
C GLU A 210 -23.67 -43.51 11.70
N GLU A 211 -23.03 -42.43 12.12
CA GLU A 211 -23.53 -41.04 11.94
C GLU A 211 -23.57 -40.62 10.48
N MET A 212 -22.65 -41.12 9.68
CA MET A 212 -22.54 -40.75 8.25
C MET A 212 -23.36 -41.66 7.33
N GLN A 213 -23.74 -42.86 7.77
CA GLN A 213 -24.44 -43.87 6.94
C GLN A 213 -25.70 -43.32 6.28
N PRO A 214 -26.61 -42.57 6.97
CA PRO A 214 -27.81 -42.05 6.35
C PRO A 214 -27.49 -41.06 5.19
N PHE A 215 -26.39 -40.30 5.32
CA PHE A 215 -25.95 -39.41 4.25
C PHE A 215 -25.42 -40.21 3.07
N TRP A 216 -24.62 -41.23 3.30
CA TRP A 216 -24.08 -42.09 2.23
C TRP A 216 -25.18 -42.80 1.47
N ASP A 217 -26.20 -43.33 2.17
CA ASP A 217 -27.34 -44.01 1.57
C ASP A 217 -28.14 -43.04 0.69
N TYR A 218 -28.44 -41.83 1.18
CA TYR A 218 -29.11 -40.82 0.43
C TYR A 218 -28.28 -40.39 -0.79
N LYS A 219 -26.99 -40.13 -0.62
CA LYS A 219 -26.08 -39.79 -1.70
C LYS A 219 -26.06 -40.84 -2.81
N ASN A 220 -25.97 -42.12 -2.43
CA ASN A 220 -26.00 -43.24 -3.37
C ASN A 220 -27.35 -43.34 -4.12
N GLN A 221 -28.45 -43.01 -3.45
CA GLN A 221 -29.77 -42.99 -4.05
C GLN A 221 -29.94 -41.89 -5.10
N VAL A 222 -29.52 -40.64 -4.79
CA VAL A 222 -29.75 -39.45 -5.63
C VAL A 222 -28.65 -39.20 -6.67
N ASP A 223 -27.44 -39.69 -6.41
CA ASP A 223 -26.27 -39.52 -7.29
C ASP A 223 -25.48 -40.85 -7.41
N PRO A 224 -26.09 -41.91 -7.95
CA PRO A 224 -25.48 -43.26 -7.99
C PRO A 224 -24.19 -43.31 -8.82
N LYS A 225 -23.96 -42.31 -9.69
CA LYS A 225 -22.72 -42.19 -10.47
C LYS A 225 -21.66 -41.32 -9.80
N HIS A 226 -21.94 -40.82 -8.60
CA HIS A 226 -21.05 -39.90 -7.88
C HIS A 226 -20.53 -38.71 -8.74
N THR A 227 -21.44 -38.13 -9.52
CA THR A 227 -21.11 -37.04 -10.45
C THR A 227 -20.85 -35.73 -9.71
N PHE A 228 -21.63 -35.43 -8.66
CA PHE A 228 -21.58 -34.19 -7.90
C PHE A 228 -20.67 -34.32 -6.69
N ASN A 229 -19.82 -33.33 -6.44
CA ASN A 229 -18.91 -33.27 -5.31
C ASN A 229 -18.18 -34.61 -5.06
N ARG A 230 -17.54 -35.10 -6.10
CA ARG A 230 -16.89 -36.40 -6.13
C ARG A 230 -15.92 -36.55 -4.94
N HIS A 231 -16.00 -37.69 -4.24
CA HIS A 231 -15.18 -38.00 -3.06
C HIS A 231 -15.35 -37.10 -1.83
N LYS A 232 -16.20 -36.06 -1.86
CA LYS A 232 -16.45 -35.25 -0.67
C LYS A 232 -17.44 -35.90 0.27
N LEU A 233 -17.13 -35.90 1.56
CA LEU A 233 -17.91 -36.52 2.64
C LEU A 233 -18.17 -38.03 2.46
N MET A 234 -17.46 -38.72 1.58
CA MET A 234 -17.56 -40.14 1.36
C MET A 234 -16.53 -40.90 2.22
N LYS A 235 -16.81 -42.16 2.54
CA LYS A 235 -15.86 -43.01 3.25
C LYS A 235 -14.53 -43.11 2.50
N GLY A 236 -13.42 -42.91 3.20
CA GLY A 236 -12.09 -42.94 2.63
C GLY A 236 -11.68 -41.62 1.90
N SER A 237 -12.41 -40.53 2.07
CA SER A 237 -12.02 -39.23 1.55
C SER A 237 -10.66 -38.78 2.08
N ASP A 238 -9.77 -38.36 1.20
CA ASP A 238 -8.46 -37.80 1.59
C ASP A 238 -8.60 -36.36 2.06
N LEU A 239 -8.37 -36.12 3.33
CA LEU A 239 -8.46 -34.79 3.96
C LEU A 239 -7.11 -34.07 4.05
N ARG A 240 -6.02 -34.67 3.61
CA ARG A 240 -4.67 -34.07 3.73
C ARG A 240 -4.53 -32.75 3.00
N ASN A 241 -5.32 -32.54 1.94
CA ASN A 241 -5.35 -31.31 1.14
C ASN A 241 -6.59 -30.45 1.43
N ALA A 242 -7.24 -30.65 2.58
CA ALA A 242 -8.44 -29.89 2.98
C ALA A 242 -8.15 -28.39 3.22
N TYR A 243 -6.93 -28.06 3.53
CA TYR A 243 -6.47 -26.68 3.77
C TYR A 243 -5.79 -26.12 2.52
N THR A 244 -5.98 -24.83 2.29
CA THR A 244 -5.25 -24.15 1.22
C THR A 244 -3.76 -24.17 1.56
N PRO A 245 -2.90 -24.60 0.65
CA PRO A 245 -1.46 -24.58 0.85
C PRO A 245 -0.97 -23.18 1.24
N SER A 246 0.10 -23.14 1.99
CA SER A 246 0.84 -21.93 2.30
C SER A 246 1.34 -21.26 1.02
N PHE A 247 1.47 -19.93 1.06
CA PHE A 247 2.26 -19.21 0.06
C PHE A 247 3.76 -19.32 0.33
N GLU A 248 4.17 -19.85 1.46
CA GLU A 248 5.56 -20.17 1.75
C GLU A 248 5.88 -21.50 1.05
N LEU A 249 6.55 -21.36 -0.06
CA LEU A 249 6.85 -22.46 -0.95
C LEU A 249 8.01 -23.29 -0.42
N LEU A 250 7.69 -24.53 -0.08
CA LEU A 250 8.61 -25.65 -0.23
C LEU A 250 9.99 -25.59 0.47
N GLY A 251 10.05 -25.19 1.74
CA GLY A 251 11.20 -25.49 2.60
C GLY A 251 12.56 -25.06 2.05
N ALA A 252 13.49 -26.02 1.87
CA ALA A 252 14.86 -25.74 1.44
C ALA A 252 14.96 -25.26 -0.03
N GLU A 253 13.98 -25.54 -0.87
CA GLU A 253 13.94 -25.07 -2.27
C GLU A 253 13.56 -23.59 -2.38
N SER A 254 12.88 -23.03 -1.37
CA SER A 254 12.63 -21.61 -1.27
C SER A 254 13.92 -20.80 -1.09
N LEU A 255 15.00 -21.39 -0.58
CA LEU A 255 16.31 -20.74 -0.43
C LEU A 255 16.92 -20.29 -1.76
N ILE A 256 16.67 -21.04 -2.84
CA ILE A 256 17.11 -20.67 -4.18
C ILE A 256 16.36 -19.44 -4.66
N MET A 257 15.11 -19.27 -4.20
CA MET A 257 14.24 -18.17 -4.58
C MET A 257 14.28 -16.97 -3.64
N GLU A 258 14.78 -17.11 -2.41
CA GLU A 258 14.92 -15.99 -1.46
C GLU A 258 15.74 -14.83 -2.05
N LYS A 259 16.61 -15.11 -3.00
CA LYS A 259 17.41 -14.11 -3.74
C LYS A 259 16.82 -13.73 -5.10
N SER A 260 15.68 -14.29 -5.48
CA SER A 260 15.01 -13.97 -6.74
C SER A 260 13.92 -12.91 -6.56
N ASP A 261 13.61 -12.18 -7.64
CA ASP A 261 12.50 -11.21 -7.63
C ASP A 261 11.15 -11.87 -7.36
N LEU A 262 10.95 -13.13 -7.74
CA LEU A 262 9.76 -13.92 -7.42
C LEU A 262 9.67 -14.23 -5.93
N GLY A 263 10.78 -14.55 -5.28
CA GLY A 263 10.86 -14.74 -3.82
C GLY A 263 10.44 -13.46 -3.08
N THR A 264 10.96 -12.32 -3.50
CA THR A 264 10.58 -11.00 -2.96
C THR A 264 9.08 -10.71 -3.14
N ILE A 265 8.52 -11.06 -4.30
CA ILE A 265 7.07 -10.91 -4.56
C ILE A 265 6.26 -11.86 -3.65
N ALA A 266 6.66 -13.12 -3.53
CA ALA A 266 6.01 -14.09 -2.65
C ALA A 266 6.02 -13.64 -1.18
N ASP A 267 7.17 -13.18 -0.68
CA ASP A 267 7.34 -12.66 0.69
C ASP A 267 6.43 -11.47 0.97
N SER A 268 6.24 -10.60 0.00
CA SER A 268 5.38 -9.41 0.16
C SER A 268 3.89 -9.72 0.32
N VAL A 269 3.45 -10.93 -0.01
CA VAL A 269 2.03 -11.34 0.04
C VAL A 269 1.72 -12.48 1.00
N LYS A 270 2.72 -13.17 1.52
CA LYS A 270 2.57 -14.40 2.32
C LYS A 270 1.70 -14.23 3.56
N ASP A 271 1.78 -13.10 4.24
CA ASP A 271 1.04 -12.82 5.48
C ASP A 271 -0.45 -12.50 5.25
N CYS A 272 -0.97 -12.61 4.04
CA CYS A 272 -2.34 -12.23 3.71
C CYS A 272 -3.38 -13.10 4.43
N LEU A 273 -4.15 -12.48 5.33
CA LEU A 273 -5.24 -13.14 6.07
C LEU A 273 -6.50 -13.43 5.23
N ARG A 274 -6.51 -13.09 3.95
CA ARG A 274 -7.66 -13.26 3.03
C ARG A 274 -8.97 -12.61 3.51
N CYS A 275 -8.91 -11.71 4.48
CA CYS A 275 -10.08 -11.09 5.12
C CYS A 275 -10.91 -10.17 4.20
N GLY A 276 -10.34 -9.67 3.10
CA GLY A 276 -11.04 -8.85 2.11
C GLY A 276 -11.27 -7.38 2.50
N LYS A 277 -10.77 -6.89 3.64
CA LYS A 277 -10.92 -5.47 4.06
C LYS A 277 -10.37 -4.46 3.05
N CYS A 278 -9.43 -4.89 2.18
CA CYS A 278 -8.88 -4.08 1.09
C CYS A 278 -9.84 -3.87 -0.10
N LYS A 279 -10.93 -4.65 -0.22
CA LYS A 279 -11.85 -4.57 -1.37
C LYS A 279 -12.58 -3.24 -1.50
N PRO A 280 -13.23 -2.70 -0.43
CA PRO A 280 -14.02 -1.47 -0.54
C PRO A 280 -13.21 -0.25 -0.98
N VAL A 281 -11.93 -0.20 -0.61
CA VAL A 281 -11.04 0.95 -0.90
C VAL A 281 -10.31 0.84 -2.24
N CYS A 282 -10.37 -0.31 -2.91
CA CYS A 282 -9.66 -0.53 -4.17
C CYS A 282 -10.33 0.22 -5.33
N SER A 283 -9.54 1.01 -6.05
CA SER A 283 -10.01 1.79 -7.19
C SER A 283 -10.51 0.92 -8.33
N THR A 284 -9.85 -0.21 -8.60
CA THR A 284 -10.20 -1.12 -9.71
C THR A 284 -11.20 -2.19 -9.34
N HIS A 285 -11.61 -2.29 -8.07
CA HIS A 285 -12.61 -3.24 -7.63
C HIS A 285 -14.02 -2.70 -7.86
N VAL A 286 -14.57 -3.03 -9.00
CA VAL A 286 -15.99 -2.80 -9.34
C VAL A 286 -16.70 -4.15 -9.15
N PRO A 287 -17.51 -4.34 -8.09
CA PRO A 287 -17.95 -5.67 -7.66
C PRO A 287 -18.58 -6.54 -8.71
N ARG A 288 -19.40 -5.99 -9.60
CA ARG A 288 -20.06 -6.75 -10.67
C ARG A 288 -19.28 -6.80 -11.97
N ALA A 289 -18.37 -5.81 -12.18
CA ALA A 289 -17.59 -5.75 -13.40
C ALA A 289 -16.32 -6.59 -13.30
N ASN A 290 -15.67 -6.63 -12.12
CA ASN A 290 -14.39 -7.33 -11.95
C ASN A 290 -14.13 -7.81 -10.53
N LEU A 291 -14.83 -8.85 -10.09
CA LEU A 291 -14.62 -9.46 -8.78
C LEU A 291 -13.22 -10.05 -8.61
N LEU A 292 -12.62 -10.48 -9.73
CA LEU A 292 -11.33 -11.17 -9.75
C LEU A 292 -10.17 -10.25 -9.33
N TYR A 293 -10.27 -8.95 -9.63
CA TYR A 293 -9.18 -8.00 -9.49
C TYR A 293 -9.24 -7.12 -8.24
N SER A 294 -9.90 -7.57 -7.20
CA SER A 294 -9.73 -6.94 -5.87
C SER A 294 -8.31 -7.22 -5.32
N PRO A 295 -7.76 -6.39 -4.44
CA PRO A 295 -6.41 -6.63 -3.89
C PRO A 295 -6.27 -8.03 -3.31
N ARG A 296 -7.24 -8.49 -2.52
CA ARG A 296 -7.25 -9.86 -1.99
C ARG A 296 -7.12 -10.94 -3.08
N ASN A 297 -7.90 -10.83 -4.15
CA ASN A 297 -7.88 -11.83 -5.21
C ASN A 297 -6.59 -11.74 -6.06
N LYS A 298 -6.04 -10.54 -6.23
CA LYS A 298 -4.73 -10.32 -6.87
C LYS A 298 -3.61 -10.98 -6.06
N ILE A 299 -3.62 -10.82 -4.73
CA ILE A 299 -2.66 -11.48 -3.83
C ILE A 299 -2.74 -13.00 -3.98
N LEU A 300 -3.95 -13.56 -3.98
CA LEU A 300 -4.15 -15.00 -4.22
C LEU A 300 -3.62 -15.43 -5.59
N GLY A 301 -3.91 -14.66 -6.63
CA GLY A 301 -3.43 -14.93 -7.99
C GLY A 301 -1.91 -14.86 -8.10
N VAL A 302 -1.28 -13.87 -7.48
CA VAL A 302 0.19 -13.76 -7.43
C VAL A 302 0.81 -14.96 -6.73
N GLY A 303 0.29 -15.37 -5.56
CA GLY A 303 0.79 -16.54 -4.85
C GLY A 303 0.69 -17.82 -5.68
N LEU A 304 -0.49 -18.09 -6.27
CA LEU A 304 -0.70 -19.27 -7.12
C LEU A 304 0.20 -19.28 -8.36
N LEU A 305 0.41 -18.12 -8.99
CA LEU A 305 1.31 -18.02 -10.16
C LEU A 305 2.77 -18.21 -9.75
N THR A 306 3.18 -17.70 -8.59
CA THR A 306 4.54 -17.94 -8.08
C THR A 306 4.77 -19.43 -7.84
N GLU A 307 3.80 -20.14 -7.25
CA GLU A 307 3.86 -21.61 -7.12
C GLU A 307 3.97 -22.32 -8.49
N ALA A 308 3.19 -21.87 -9.46
CA ALA A 308 3.22 -22.45 -10.81
C ALA A 308 4.58 -22.24 -11.50
N PHE A 309 5.16 -21.05 -11.38
CA PHE A 309 6.51 -20.77 -11.90
C PHE A 309 7.56 -21.70 -11.31
N LEU A 310 7.53 -21.89 -9.98
CA LEU A 310 8.46 -22.78 -9.30
C LEU A 310 8.32 -24.21 -9.74
N TYR A 311 7.08 -24.72 -9.81
CA TYR A 311 6.84 -26.08 -10.26
C TYR A 311 7.35 -26.32 -11.70
N GLU A 312 7.13 -25.35 -12.58
CA GLU A 312 7.60 -25.46 -13.97
C GLU A 312 9.12 -25.38 -14.08
N GLU A 313 9.79 -24.52 -13.31
CA GLU A 313 11.25 -24.46 -13.25
C GLU A 313 11.86 -25.76 -12.72
N GLN A 314 11.31 -26.34 -11.67
CA GLN A 314 11.77 -27.62 -11.11
C GLN A 314 11.61 -28.78 -12.09
N THR A 315 10.54 -28.80 -12.86
CA THR A 315 10.29 -29.87 -13.84
C THR A 315 11.08 -29.72 -15.13
N ARG A 316 11.92 -28.70 -15.26
CA ARG A 316 12.73 -28.38 -16.46
C ARG A 316 11.91 -28.26 -17.75
N ARG A 317 10.61 -27.98 -17.63
CA ARG A 317 9.71 -27.78 -18.79
C ARG A 317 9.74 -26.35 -19.32
N GLY A 318 10.41 -25.44 -18.61
CA GLY A 318 10.36 -24.01 -18.85
C GLY A 318 9.02 -23.41 -18.38
N VAL A 319 9.03 -22.11 -18.09
CA VAL A 319 7.84 -21.40 -17.60
C VAL A 319 6.88 -21.12 -18.75
N SER A 320 5.61 -21.44 -18.55
CA SER A 320 4.55 -21.21 -19.55
C SER A 320 4.37 -19.71 -19.82
N VAL A 321 4.37 -19.33 -21.11
CA VAL A 321 4.05 -17.97 -21.55
C VAL A 321 2.69 -17.50 -21.01
N LYS A 322 1.73 -18.41 -20.84
CA LYS A 322 0.41 -18.11 -20.29
C LYS A 322 0.47 -17.58 -18.86
N HIS A 323 1.34 -18.12 -18.01
CA HIS A 323 1.51 -17.64 -16.64
C HIS A 323 2.06 -16.20 -16.59
N PHE A 324 2.98 -15.85 -17.49
CA PHE A 324 3.42 -14.47 -17.65
C PHE A 324 2.30 -13.53 -18.10
N GLU A 325 1.42 -13.99 -19.01
CA GLU A 325 0.26 -13.21 -19.46
C GLU A 325 -0.75 -12.98 -18.33
N GLU A 326 -0.99 -13.99 -17.49
CA GLU A 326 -1.88 -13.89 -16.33
C GLU A 326 -1.30 -12.98 -15.25
N LEU A 327 0.00 -13.07 -14.98
CA LEU A 327 0.70 -12.19 -14.06
C LEU A 327 0.67 -10.72 -14.54
N ALA A 328 0.87 -10.51 -15.86
CA ALA A 328 0.75 -9.20 -16.48
C ALA A 328 -0.66 -8.63 -16.37
N ASP A 329 -1.69 -9.47 -16.48
CA ASP A 329 -3.08 -9.05 -16.34
C ASP A 329 -3.38 -8.59 -14.91
N ILE A 330 -2.91 -9.32 -13.90
CA ILE A 330 -2.99 -8.91 -12.49
C ILE A 330 -2.32 -7.54 -12.28
N GLY A 331 -1.11 -7.36 -12.82
CA GLY A 331 -0.36 -6.11 -12.74
C GLY A 331 -1.03 -4.93 -13.45
N ASP A 332 -1.72 -5.19 -14.57
CA ASP A 332 -2.44 -4.18 -15.34
C ASP A 332 -3.71 -3.68 -14.64
N HIS A 333 -4.31 -4.48 -13.75
CA HIS A 333 -5.51 -4.10 -12.98
C HIS A 333 -5.21 -3.35 -11.68
N CYS A 334 -4.02 -2.80 -11.51
CA CYS A 334 -3.66 -1.98 -10.35
C CYS A 334 -3.26 -0.56 -10.75
N THR A 335 -3.79 0.41 -10.04
CA THR A 335 -3.49 1.84 -10.23
C THR A 335 -2.33 2.33 -9.38
N VAL A 336 -1.70 1.46 -8.59
CA VAL A 336 -0.60 1.81 -7.65
C VAL A 336 -1.00 3.00 -6.76
N CYS A 337 -2.16 2.92 -6.14
CA CYS A 337 -2.72 4.00 -5.32
C CYS A 337 -2.52 3.82 -3.81
N HIS A 338 -1.92 2.72 -3.37
CA HIS A 338 -1.58 2.35 -2.00
C HIS A 338 -2.76 2.36 -0.97
N ARG A 339 -3.99 2.65 -1.40
CA ARG A 339 -5.16 2.73 -0.49
C ARG A 339 -5.46 1.40 0.24
N CYS A 340 -5.02 0.27 -0.30
CA CYS A 340 -5.26 -1.06 0.28
C CYS A 340 -4.46 -1.33 1.57
N VAL A 341 -3.41 -0.57 1.85
CA VAL A 341 -2.59 -0.70 3.08
C VAL A 341 -3.39 -0.33 4.31
N LYS A 342 -4.06 0.84 4.29
CA LYS A 342 -4.74 1.39 5.47
C LYS A 342 -5.70 0.43 6.17
N PRO A 343 -6.57 -0.33 5.47
CA PRO A 343 -7.46 -1.31 6.10
C PRO A 343 -6.81 -2.68 6.31
N CYS A 344 -5.58 -2.90 5.85
CA CYS A 344 -4.91 -4.20 5.93
C CYS A 344 -4.34 -4.44 7.34
N PRO A 345 -4.77 -5.49 8.06
CA PRO A 345 -4.30 -5.76 9.41
C PRO A 345 -2.84 -6.23 9.48
N VAL A 346 -2.26 -6.60 8.34
CA VAL A 346 -0.86 -7.06 8.20
C VAL A 346 -0.05 -6.18 7.25
N ASN A 347 -0.54 -4.97 6.96
CA ASN A 347 0.15 -3.90 6.22
C ASN A 347 0.64 -4.28 4.81
N ILE A 348 -0.05 -5.19 4.10
CA ILE A 348 0.32 -5.53 2.73
C ILE A 348 -0.04 -4.37 1.79
N ASP A 349 0.96 -3.83 1.12
CA ASP A 349 0.80 -2.86 0.03
C ASP A 349 0.79 -3.54 -1.33
N PHE A 350 -0.40 -3.74 -1.89
CA PHE A 350 -0.49 -4.32 -3.23
C PHE A 350 -0.03 -3.36 -4.34
N GLY A 351 0.15 -2.09 -4.07
CA GLY A 351 0.80 -1.14 -4.97
C GLY A 351 2.26 -1.51 -5.20
N ASP A 352 3.01 -1.74 -4.12
CA ASP A 352 4.42 -2.14 -4.18
C ASP A 352 4.57 -3.53 -4.80
N VAL A 353 3.71 -4.49 -4.42
CA VAL A 353 3.67 -5.82 -5.07
C VAL A 353 3.48 -5.69 -6.60
N THR A 354 2.60 -4.78 -7.04
CA THR A 354 2.36 -4.54 -8.46
C THR A 354 3.59 -3.95 -9.16
N VAL A 355 4.32 -3.06 -8.51
CA VAL A 355 5.57 -2.49 -9.06
C VAL A 355 6.62 -3.59 -9.20
N ALA A 356 6.79 -4.45 -8.19
CA ALA A 356 7.68 -5.60 -8.23
C ALA A 356 7.30 -6.57 -9.37
N VAL A 357 6.02 -6.91 -9.51
CA VAL A 357 5.50 -7.74 -10.62
C VAL A 357 5.82 -7.12 -11.99
N ARG A 358 5.62 -5.80 -12.15
CA ARG A 358 5.90 -5.11 -13.41
C ARG A 358 7.40 -5.07 -13.75
N ASN A 359 8.26 -4.93 -12.75
CA ASN A 359 9.71 -5.02 -12.92
C ASN A 359 10.11 -6.43 -13.32
N TYR A 360 9.66 -7.45 -12.61
CA TYR A 360 9.93 -8.85 -12.96
C TYR A 360 9.52 -9.19 -14.40
N LEU A 361 8.33 -8.74 -14.85
CA LEU A 361 7.87 -8.93 -16.23
C LEU A 361 8.72 -8.15 -17.26
N ALA A 362 9.29 -7.02 -16.89
CA ALA A 362 10.18 -6.25 -17.74
C ALA A 362 11.52 -6.95 -17.88
N ASP A 363 12.12 -7.39 -16.79
CA ASP A 363 13.43 -8.03 -16.73
C ASP A 363 13.41 -9.42 -17.39
N SER A 364 12.30 -10.15 -17.28
CA SER A 364 12.08 -11.42 -17.97
C SER A 364 11.64 -11.28 -19.44
N GLY A 365 11.51 -10.05 -19.98
CA GLY A 365 11.13 -9.82 -21.38
C GLY A 365 9.66 -10.05 -21.72
N HIS A 366 8.80 -10.24 -20.70
CA HIS A 366 7.37 -10.52 -20.87
C HIS A 366 6.44 -9.31 -20.62
N LYS A 367 7.00 -8.11 -20.51
CA LYS A 367 6.20 -6.89 -20.35
C LYS A 367 5.37 -6.61 -21.61
N ARG A 368 4.05 -6.41 -21.42
CA ARG A 368 3.14 -6.10 -22.53
C ARG A 368 3.48 -4.75 -23.14
N PHE A 369 3.66 -4.74 -24.46
CA PHE A 369 3.90 -3.51 -25.23
C PHE A 369 2.60 -2.71 -25.37
N ALA A 370 2.66 -1.42 -25.08
CA ALA A 370 1.54 -0.47 -25.19
C ALA A 370 2.03 0.80 -25.89
N PRO A 371 1.84 0.94 -27.23
CA PRO A 371 2.44 2.03 -28.02
C PRO A 371 2.14 3.42 -27.48
N ALA A 372 0.88 3.71 -27.17
CA ALA A 372 0.47 5.02 -26.65
C ALA A 372 1.10 5.32 -25.27
N ALA A 373 1.22 4.32 -24.40
CA ALA A 373 1.91 4.48 -23.12
C ALA A 373 3.41 4.69 -23.31
N SER A 374 4.04 3.98 -24.25
CA SER A 374 5.46 4.16 -24.58
C SER A 374 5.75 5.57 -25.11
N MET A 375 4.90 6.11 -25.99
CA MET A 375 5.00 7.49 -26.46
C MET A 375 4.84 8.50 -25.31
N GLY A 376 3.86 8.28 -24.42
CA GLY A 376 3.67 9.13 -23.25
C GLY A 376 4.88 9.12 -22.32
N MET A 377 5.47 7.93 -22.08
CA MET A 377 6.69 7.80 -21.29
C MET A 377 7.91 8.47 -21.95
N ALA A 378 8.06 8.36 -23.26
CA ALA A 378 9.11 9.07 -23.99
C ALA A 378 8.98 10.60 -23.83
N PHE A 379 7.75 11.12 -23.88
CA PHE A 379 7.49 12.53 -23.61
C PHE A 379 7.84 12.94 -22.17
N LEU A 380 7.44 12.14 -21.17
CA LEU A 380 7.73 12.43 -19.77
C LEU A 380 9.24 12.32 -19.43
N ASN A 381 10.00 11.54 -20.20
CA ASN A 381 11.44 11.38 -20.03
C ASN A 381 12.28 12.40 -20.81
N ALA A 382 11.68 13.10 -21.77
CA ALA A 382 12.41 14.05 -22.58
C ALA A 382 12.99 15.18 -21.70
N THR A 383 14.26 15.53 -21.87
CA THR A 383 14.95 16.62 -21.18
C THR A 383 15.32 17.75 -22.13
N GLY A 384 15.54 17.44 -23.41
CA GLY A 384 15.92 18.43 -24.42
C GLY A 384 14.78 19.37 -24.82
N PRO A 385 14.95 20.69 -24.78
CA PRO A 385 13.91 21.68 -25.10
C PRO A 385 13.28 21.48 -26.50
N LYS A 386 14.09 21.20 -27.52
CA LYS A 386 13.60 20.98 -28.90
C LYS A 386 12.70 19.73 -28.96
N THR A 387 13.11 18.63 -28.32
CA THR A 387 12.35 17.38 -28.25
C THR A 387 11.02 17.62 -27.54
N ILE A 388 11.03 18.30 -26.40
CA ILE A 388 9.81 18.62 -25.63
C ILE A 388 8.87 19.48 -26.46
N LYS A 389 9.36 20.50 -27.13
CA LYS A 389 8.56 21.37 -28.01
C LYS A 389 7.88 20.57 -29.13
N THR A 390 8.61 19.67 -29.79
CA THR A 390 8.07 18.83 -30.87
C THR A 390 7.04 17.84 -30.36
N LEU A 391 7.35 17.10 -29.29
CA LEU A 391 6.42 16.15 -28.71
C LEU A 391 5.19 16.82 -28.12
N ARG A 392 5.33 17.99 -27.51
CA ARG A 392 4.21 18.79 -27.00
C ARG A 392 3.31 19.30 -28.14
N ALA A 393 3.88 19.75 -29.25
CA ALA A 393 3.09 20.12 -30.43
C ALA A 393 2.29 18.91 -30.95
N ALA A 394 2.91 17.76 -31.07
CA ALA A 394 2.25 16.53 -31.52
C ALA A 394 1.14 16.09 -30.56
N MET A 395 1.40 16.07 -29.25
CA MET A 395 0.43 15.56 -28.27
C MET A 395 -0.65 16.57 -27.89
N ILE A 396 -0.26 17.80 -27.53
CA ILE A 396 -1.17 18.78 -26.94
C ILE A 396 -1.81 19.66 -28.00
N GLN A 397 -1.04 20.16 -28.99
CA GLN A 397 -1.57 21.05 -29.98
C GLN A 397 -2.31 20.32 -31.12
N THR A 398 -1.96 19.06 -31.41
CA THR A 398 -2.59 18.24 -32.45
C THR A 398 -3.41 17.11 -31.86
N GLY A 399 -2.85 16.29 -30.99
CA GLY A 399 -3.46 15.07 -30.45
C GLY A 399 -4.71 15.35 -29.61
N PHE A 400 -4.66 16.32 -28.68
CA PHE A 400 -5.82 16.67 -27.85
C PHE A 400 -6.99 17.25 -28.67
N PRO A 401 -6.81 18.19 -29.60
CA PRO A 401 -7.87 18.65 -30.49
C PRO A 401 -8.43 17.54 -31.37
N ALA A 402 -7.57 16.68 -31.93
CA ALA A 402 -8.00 15.55 -32.76
C ALA A 402 -8.85 14.56 -31.97
N GLN A 403 -8.45 14.22 -30.72
CA GLN A 403 -9.24 13.37 -29.85
C GLN A 403 -10.58 14.03 -29.46
N ASN A 404 -10.59 15.32 -29.16
CA ASN A 404 -11.80 16.07 -28.86
C ASN A 404 -12.74 16.16 -30.08
N PHE A 405 -12.19 16.23 -31.28
CA PHE A 405 -12.96 16.16 -32.54
C PHE A 405 -13.54 14.78 -32.74
N ALA A 406 -12.75 13.70 -32.57
CA ALA A 406 -13.22 12.32 -32.61
C ALA A 406 -14.33 12.06 -31.59
N TYR A 407 -14.21 12.60 -30.37
CA TYR A 407 -15.25 12.55 -29.36
C TYR A 407 -16.54 13.23 -29.80
N LYS A 408 -16.47 14.41 -30.42
CA LYS A 408 -17.65 15.12 -30.94
C LYS A 408 -18.37 14.33 -32.04
N ILE A 409 -17.61 13.74 -32.99
CA ILE A 409 -18.16 12.86 -34.02
C ILE A 409 -18.79 11.63 -33.39
N GLY A 410 -18.11 11.01 -32.42
CA GLY A 410 -18.62 9.84 -31.71
C GLY A 410 -19.95 10.12 -30.99
N LYS A 411 -20.19 11.34 -30.51
CA LYS A 411 -21.50 11.74 -29.92
C LYS A 411 -22.63 11.74 -30.96
N LEU A 412 -22.33 11.93 -32.22
CA LEU A 412 -23.34 11.92 -33.33
C LEU A 412 -23.68 10.50 -33.76
N LEU A 413 -22.82 9.52 -33.47
CA LEU A 413 -23.05 8.12 -33.84
C LEU A 413 -23.82 7.38 -32.71
N PRO A 414 -24.70 6.44 -33.02
CA PRO A 414 -25.48 5.69 -32.04
C PRO A 414 -24.62 4.77 -31.16
N VAL A 415 -23.34 4.62 -31.46
CA VAL A 415 -22.45 3.65 -30.83
C VAL A 415 -21.53 4.33 -29.76
N GLY A 416 -21.86 4.16 -28.50
CA GLY A 416 -20.85 4.06 -27.43
C GLY A 416 -20.33 5.34 -26.77
N THR A 417 -20.71 6.56 -27.20
CA THR A 417 -20.21 7.82 -26.60
C THR A 417 -21.23 8.56 -25.74
N LYS A 418 -22.41 7.97 -25.56
CA LYS A 418 -23.40 8.51 -24.64
C LYS A 418 -22.98 8.27 -23.20
N LYS A 419 -23.42 9.15 -22.29
CA LYS A 419 -23.27 8.98 -20.84
C LYS A 419 -23.58 7.51 -20.47
N GLN A 420 -22.61 6.86 -19.86
CA GLN A 420 -22.77 5.46 -19.48
C GLN A 420 -23.79 5.35 -18.35
N LYS A 421 -24.93 4.76 -18.64
CA LYS A 421 -26.04 4.57 -17.69
C LYS A 421 -25.98 3.25 -16.92
N ALA A 422 -25.18 2.30 -17.39
CA ALA A 422 -25.03 0.98 -16.81
C ALA A 422 -23.57 0.70 -16.47
N GLU A 423 -23.37 -0.13 -15.46
CA GLU A 423 -22.05 -0.58 -15.05
C GLU A 423 -21.34 -1.29 -16.23
N PRO A 424 -20.06 -0.97 -16.52
CA PRO A 424 -19.34 -1.59 -17.60
C PRO A 424 -19.11 -3.09 -17.35
N LYS A 425 -18.98 -3.86 -18.43
CA LYS A 425 -18.64 -5.28 -18.35
C LYS A 425 -17.22 -5.47 -17.80
N ALA A 426 -17.02 -6.59 -17.11
CA ALA A 426 -15.68 -6.98 -16.65
C ALA A 426 -14.73 -7.17 -17.84
N THR A 427 -13.50 -6.66 -17.69
CA THR A 427 -12.43 -6.82 -18.66
C THR A 427 -11.39 -7.80 -18.13
N VAL A 428 -11.17 -8.91 -18.85
CA VAL A 428 -10.17 -9.93 -18.55
C VAL A 428 -9.26 -10.10 -19.77
N GLY A 429 -7.95 -10.18 -19.53
CA GLY A 429 -6.98 -10.30 -20.61
C GLY A 429 -6.80 -9.00 -21.41
N LYS A 430 -6.39 -9.12 -22.66
CA LYS A 430 -6.24 -7.99 -23.60
C LYS A 430 -7.59 -7.63 -24.20
N ALA A 431 -8.03 -6.41 -24.00
CA ALA A 431 -9.19 -5.90 -24.73
C ALA A 431 -8.86 -5.75 -26.23
N PRO A 432 -9.82 -6.00 -27.15
CA PRO A 432 -9.63 -5.75 -28.56
C PRO A 432 -9.24 -4.29 -28.83
N ILE A 433 -8.40 -4.03 -29.82
CA ILE A 433 -7.92 -2.67 -30.17
C ILE A 433 -9.10 -1.74 -30.44
N LYS A 434 -10.16 -2.22 -31.10
CA LYS A 434 -11.39 -1.46 -31.34
C LYS A 434 -12.02 -0.95 -30.04
N GLU A 435 -12.13 -1.79 -29.02
CA GLU A 435 -12.67 -1.41 -27.72
C GLU A 435 -11.75 -0.41 -27.00
N GLN A 436 -10.43 -0.62 -27.07
CA GLN A 436 -9.45 0.31 -26.52
C GLN A 436 -9.62 1.73 -27.10
N ILE A 437 -9.79 1.83 -28.42
CA ILE A 437 -10.02 3.11 -29.11
C ILE A 437 -11.33 3.72 -28.65
N ILE A 438 -12.42 2.96 -28.61
CA ILE A 438 -13.74 3.46 -28.17
C ILE A 438 -13.65 4.01 -26.74
N HIS A 439 -13.05 3.29 -25.81
CA HIS A 439 -12.88 3.74 -24.43
C HIS A 439 -12.00 4.98 -24.31
N PHE A 440 -10.98 5.12 -25.17
CA PHE A 440 -10.13 6.29 -25.20
C PHE A 440 -10.88 7.54 -25.69
N ILE A 441 -11.72 7.43 -26.72
CA ILE A 441 -12.43 8.57 -27.33
C ILE A 441 -13.79 8.88 -26.72
N ASN A 442 -14.31 8.06 -25.80
CA ASN A 442 -15.66 8.21 -25.24
C ASN A 442 -15.87 9.45 -24.36
N ARG A 443 -14.80 10.16 -24.01
CA ARG A 443 -14.82 11.40 -23.20
C ARG A 443 -13.74 12.37 -23.69
N PRO A 444 -13.98 13.70 -23.58
CA PRO A 444 -13.05 14.70 -24.08
C PRO A 444 -11.78 14.75 -23.24
N LEU A 445 -10.68 15.15 -23.84
CA LEU A 445 -9.46 15.58 -23.12
C LEU A 445 -9.57 17.07 -22.73
N PRO A 446 -8.75 17.53 -21.74
CA PRO A 446 -8.76 18.91 -21.29
C PRO A 446 -8.59 19.89 -22.45
N LYS A 447 -9.38 20.95 -22.41
CA LYS A 447 -9.28 22.08 -23.35
C LYS A 447 -8.40 23.17 -22.72
N ASN A 448 -7.90 24.12 -23.52
CA ASN A 448 -7.17 25.29 -23.06
C ASN A 448 -5.86 25.00 -22.31
N VAL A 449 -5.16 23.93 -22.70
CA VAL A 449 -3.79 23.71 -22.21
C VAL A 449 -2.84 24.64 -22.97
N PRO A 450 -2.01 25.46 -22.27
CA PRO A 450 -1.09 26.40 -22.93
C PRO A 450 -0.17 25.71 -23.93
N ALA A 451 0.06 26.36 -25.08
CA ALA A 451 0.89 25.78 -26.12
C ALA A 451 2.38 25.66 -25.75
N LYS A 452 2.87 26.60 -24.93
CA LYS A 452 4.27 26.66 -24.49
C LYS A 452 4.42 26.16 -23.04
N THR A 453 5.61 25.66 -22.69
CA THR A 453 5.97 25.29 -21.31
C THR A 453 6.29 26.53 -20.48
N PRO A 454 6.28 26.46 -19.14
CA PRO A 454 6.72 27.56 -18.26
C PRO A 454 8.14 28.00 -18.60
N ARG A 455 9.06 27.06 -18.81
CA ARG A 455 10.45 27.38 -19.14
C ARG A 455 10.60 28.13 -20.46
N SER A 456 9.83 27.74 -21.48
CA SER A 456 9.83 28.41 -22.76
C SER A 456 9.25 29.84 -22.69
N LEU A 457 8.24 30.06 -21.83
CA LEU A 457 7.64 31.40 -21.63
C LEU A 457 8.57 32.32 -20.84
N LEU A 458 9.35 31.78 -19.92
CA LEU A 458 10.26 32.53 -19.04
C LEU A 458 11.72 32.58 -19.57
N GLY A 459 12.01 31.98 -20.74
CA GLY A 459 13.35 31.92 -21.29
C GLY A 459 14.39 31.17 -20.47
N ILE A 460 13.96 30.13 -19.70
CA ILE A 460 14.80 29.36 -18.77
C ILE A 460 14.92 27.90 -19.16
N GLU A 461 15.00 27.61 -20.45
CA GLU A 461 15.12 26.23 -20.96
C GLU A 461 16.55 25.68 -20.91
N ASP A 462 17.51 26.49 -20.56
CA ASP A 462 18.92 26.10 -20.42
C ASP A 462 19.12 25.16 -19.23
N ASP A 463 19.87 24.08 -19.43
CA ASP A 463 20.21 23.10 -18.43
C ASP A 463 21.57 23.32 -17.72
N LYS A 464 22.27 24.40 -18.11
CA LYS A 464 23.56 24.81 -17.53
C LYS A 464 23.44 25.89 -16.48
N SER A 465 22.26 26.45 -16.32
CA SER A 465 21.98 27.50 -15.33
C SER A 465 20.84 27.09 -14.39
N ILE A 466 20.94 27.59 -13.16
CA ILE A 466 19.91 27.49 -12.13
C ILE A 466 19.05 28.74 -12.22
N PRO A 467 17.76 28.63 -12.60
CA PRO A 467 16.88 29.79 -12.62
C PRO A 467 16.42 30.13 -11.19
N ILE A 468 16.49 31.44 -10.87
CA ILE A 468 15.90 32.01 -9.67
C ILE A 468 14.86 33.04 -10.12
N ILE A 469 13.62 32.87 -9.68
CA ILE A 469 12.53 33.77 -9.99
C ILE A 469 12.18 34.54 -8.74
N ARG A 470 12.34 35.84 -8.75
CA ARG A 470 12.06 36.74 -7.63
C ARG A 470 11.32 38.00 -8.07
N ASN A 471 10.49 38.52 -7.20
CA ASN A 471 9.88 39.80 -7.40
C ASN A 471 10.93 40.90 -7.10
N PRO A 472 11.29 41.77 -8.05
CA PRO A 472 12.26 42.84 -7.82
C PRO A 472 11.86 43.83 -6.72
N ALA A 473 10.58 43.87 -6.35
CA ALA A 473 10.09 44.67 -5.23
C ALA A 473 10.25 43.98 -3.85
N SER A 474 10.61 42.70 -3.83
CA SER A 474 10.88 41.99 -2.57
C SER A 474 12.31 42.25 -2.08
N PRO A 475 12.57 42.16 -0.77
CA PRO A 475 13.93 42.27 -0.21
C PRO A 475 14.88 41.25 -0.85
N GLU A 476 16.18 41.63 -0.93
CA GLU A 476 17.20 40.73 -1.48
C GLU A 476 17.44 39.48 -0.60
N ASP A 477 17.19 39.58 0.70
CA ASP A 477 17.26 38.52 1.71
C ASP A 477 15.93 37.80 1.93
N ALA A 478 14.95 37.98 0.99
CA ALA A 478 13.69 37.27 1.07
C ALA A 478 13.92 35.75 1.09
N GLU A 479 13.04 35.02 1.81
CA GLU A 479 13.08 33.57 1.89
C GLU A 479 13.25 32.91 0.53
N ALA A 480 14.18 31.96 0.42
CA ALA A 480 14.40 31.17 -0.78
C ALA A 480 13.77 29.80 -0.63
N VAL A 481 12.99 29.37 -1.64
CA VAL A 481 12.38 28.03 -1.70
C VAL A 481 12.83 27.30 -2.98
N PHE A 482 13.08 26.01 -2.86
CA PHE A 482 13.34 25.18 -4.02
C PHE A 482 12.00 24.62 -4.53
N TYR A 483 11.56 25.02 -5.70
CA TYR A 483 10.34 24.49 -6.33
C TYR A 483 10.68 23.41 -7.34
N PHE A 484 10.20 22.18 -7.08
CA PHE A 484 10.29 21.08 -8.03
C PHE A 484 8.95 20.90 -8.77
N PRO A 485 8.80 21.40 -10.01
CA PRO A 485 7.52 21.36 -10.74
C PRO A 485 7.14 19.94 -11.18
N GLY A 486 8.11 19.09 -11.44
CA GLY A 486 7.91 17.75 -12.00
C GLY A 486 7.35 17.79 -13.44
N CYS A 487 7.22 16.60 -14.03
CA CYS A 487 6.83 16.46 -15.43
C CYS A 487 5.37 16.86 -15.71
N GLY A 488 4.46 16.69 -14.77
CA GLY A 488 3.04 17.01 -14.91
C GLY A 488 2.78 18.49 -15.00
N SER A 489 3.32 19.28 -14.05
CA SER A 489 3.10 20.72 -13.95
C SER A 489 3.97 21.54 -14.90
N GLU A 490 5.02 20.95 -15.44
CA GLU A 490 5.94 21.65 -16.33
C GLU A 490 5.75 21.29 -17.82
N ARG A 491 5.67 19.98 -18.14
CA ARG A 491 5.62 19.53 -19.53
C ARG A 491 4.20 19.31 -20.04
N LEU A 492 3.25 18.89 -19.18
CA LEU A 492 1.90 18.58 -19.62
C LEU A 492 0.94 19.74 -19.34
N PHE A 493 0.72 20.10 -18.10
CA PHE A 493 -0.19 21.17 -17.66
C PHE A 493 0.59 22.41 -17.20
N SER A 494 1.21 23.10 -18.13
CA SER A 494 2.10 24.24 -17.87
C SER A 494 1.46 25.37 -17.04
N GLN A 495 0.14 25.53 -17.10
CA GLN A 495 -0.58 26.50 -16.28
C GLN A 495 -0.44 26.23 -14.78
N ILE A 496 -0.26 24.95 -14.34
CA ILE A 496 -0.05 24.63 -12.92
C ILE A 496 1.30 25.18 -12.47
N GLY A 497 2.38 24.87 -13.21
CA GLY A 497 3.72 25.36 -12.88
C GLY A 497 3.84 26.87 -12.89
N LEU A 498 3.14 27.55 -13.81
CA LEU A 498 3.08 29.00 -13.84
C LEU A 498 2.27 29.57 -12.66
N ALA A 499 1.14 28.97 -12.31
CA ALA A 499 0.35 29.41 -11.16
C ALA A 499 1.11 29.29 -9.83
N VAL A 500 1.85 28.18 -9.65
CA VAL A 500 2.72 28.02 -8.49
C VAL A 500 3.74 29.15 -8.41
N GLN A 501 4.45 29.40 -9.52
CA GLN A 501 5.48 30.46 -9.56
C GLN A 501 4.87 31.85 -9.37
N ALA A 502 3.70 32.13 -9.96
CA ALA A 502 2.99 33.37 -9.77
C ALA A 502 2.55 33.62 -8.32
N MET A 503 2.09 32.56 -7.65
CA MET A 503 1.68 32.64 -6.25
C MET A 503 2.88 32.76 -5.29
N LEU A 504 4.00 32.08 -5.59
CA LEU A 504 5.26 32.25 -4.86
C LEU A 504 5.82 33.69 -5.04
N TRP A 505 5.72 34.20 -6.25
CA TRP A 505 6.03 35.61 -6.54
C TRP A 505 5.15 36.58 -5.74
N HIS A 506 3.86 36.29 -5.64
CA HIS A 506 2.90 37.10 -4.90
C HIS A 506 3.22 37.18 -3.40
N VAL A 507 3.66 36.09 -2.80
CA VAL A 507 4.06 36.04 -1.38
C VAL A 507 5.49 36.55 -1.15
N GLY A 508 6.20 36.97 -2.22
CA GLY A 508 7.49 37.63 -2.13
C GLY A 508 8.71 36.76 -1.90
N VAL A 509 8.59 35.43 -2.10
CA VAL A 509 9.72 34.50 -1.93
C VAL A 509 10.54 34.36 -3.19
N GLN A 510 11.81 34.01 -3.05
CA GLN A 510 12.71 33.67 -4.16
C GLN A 510 12.49 32.22 -4.55
N THR A 511 12.08 31.95 -5.77
CA THR A 511 11.79 30.61 -6.27
C THR A 511 12.98 30.07 -7.05
N VAL A 512 13.71 29.12 -6.47
CA VAL A 512 14.81 28.41 -7.14
C VAL A 512 14.23 27.21 -7.88
N LEU A 513 14.55 27.07 -9.17
CA LEU A 513 14.13 25.95 -10.02
C LEU A 513 15.31 25.05 -10.36
N PRO A 514 15.07 23.72 -10.58
CA PRO A 514 16.12 22.85 -11.07
C PRO A 514 16.61 23.27 -12.47
N PRO A 515 17.88 22.97 -12.84
CA PRO A 515 18.39 23.26 -14.16
C PRO A 515 17.71 22.33 -15.19
N GLY A 516 17.15 22.91 -16.24
CA GLY A 516 16.48 22.14 -17.30
C GLY A 516 15.22 21.40 -16.84
N TYR A 517 14.74 20.53 -17.70
CA TYR A 517 13.53 19.74 -17.45
C TYR A 517 13.84 18.45 -16.69
N MET A 518 13.25 18.27 -15.51
CA MET A 518 13.45 17.09 -14.67
C MET A 518 12.13 16.33 -14.40
N CYS A 519 12.25 15.05 -14.07
CA CYS A 519 11.16 14.22 -13.59
C CYS A 519 11.62 13.47 -12.35
N CYS A 520 10.75 13.29 -11.37
CA CYS A 520 11.08 12.60 -10.12
C CYS A 520 11.38 11.09 -10.27
N GLY A 521 11.13 10.48 -11.44
CA GLY A 521 11.32 9.06 -11.70
C GLY A 521 10.11 8.17 -11.38
N TYR A 522 9.12 8.64 -10.61
CA TYR A 522 7.96 7.85 -10.23
C TYR A 522 7.21 7.18 -11.41
N PRO A 523 6.95 7.84 -12.55
CA PRO A 523 6.27 7.19 -13.67
C PRO A 523 7.01 5.97 -14.21
N GLN A 524 8.34 5.97 -14.16
CA GLN A 524 9.19 4.85 -14.56
C GLN A 524 9.10 3.70 -13.56
N ASP A 525 9.24 4.03 -12.27
CA ASP A 525 9.16 3.06 -11.17
C ASP A 525 7.79 2.36 -11.17
N ALA A 526 6.71 3.12 -11.08
CA ALA A 526 5.33 2.60 -11.13
C ALA A 526 5.00 1.83 -12.42
N GLY A 527 5.69 2.16 -13.52
CA GLY A 527 5.58 1.50 -14.82
C GLY A 527 6.36 0.18 -14.94
N GLY A 528 7.18 -0.19 -13.94
CA GLY A 528 8.06 -1.38 -14.00
C GLY A 528 9.28 -1.13 -14.89
N ASN A 529 10.00 -0.05 -14.63
CA ASN A 529 11.31 0.26 -15.22
C ASN A 529 12.22 0.85 -14.14
N LYS A 530 12.56 0.00 -13.17
CA LYS A 530 13.31 0.36 -11.97
C LYS A 530 14.67 0.96 -12.31
N ALA A 531 15.41 0.35 -13.22
CA ALA A 531 16.74 0.82 -13.61
C ALA A 531 16.69 2.27 -14.12
N LYS A 532 15.70 2.62 -14.95
CA LYS A 532 15.53 4.00 -15.43
C LYS A 532 15.08 4.97 -14.34
N ALA A 533 14.27 4.52 -13.42
CA ALA A 533 13.84 5.33 -12.27
C ALA A 533 15.03 5.64 -11.34
N GLU A 534 15.89 4.67 -11.08
CA GLU A 534 17.11 4.81 -10.27
C GLU A 534 18.14 5.72 -10.96
N GLU A 535 18.36 5.57 -12.26
CA GLU A 535 19.20 6.46 -13.06
C GLU A 535 18.73 7.92 -12.94
N MET A 536 17.43 8.14 -13.12
CA MET A 536 16.83 9.49 -13.04
C MET A 536 16.97 10.09 -11.64
N SER A 537 16.68 9.33 -10.59
CA SER A 537 16.79 9.81 -9.21
C SER A 537 18.23 10.10 -8.82
N THR A 538 19.18 9.30 -9.27
CA THR A 538 20.61 9.52 -9.05
C THR A 538 21.09 10.80 -9.75
N ASN A 539 20.75 10.96 -11.03
CA ASN A 539 21.11 12.17 -11.80
C ASN A 539 20.51 13.43 -11.16
N ASN A 540 19.26 13.37 -10.72
CA ASN A 540 18.61 14.48 -10.04
C ASN A 540 19.32 14.81 -8.71
N ARG A 541 19.64 13.83 -7.88
CA ARG A 541 20.36 14.05 -6.62
C ARG A 541 21.72 14.70 -6.84
N VAL A 542 22.48 14.23 -7.84
CA VAL A 542 23.77 14.84 -8.21
C VAL A 542 23.58 16.30 -8.62
N ALA A 543 22.58 16.58 -9.46
CA ALA A 543 22.29 17.96 -9.86
C ALA A 543 21.89 18.84 -8.67
N PHE A 544 21.08 18.33 -7.74
CA PHE A 544 20.66 19.09 -6.55
C PHE A 544 21.81 19.35 -5.57
N HIS A 545 22.73 18.41 -5.38
CA HIS A 545 23.96 18.66 -4.60
C HIS A 545 24.83 19.74 -5.23
N ARG A 546 24.97 19.74 -6.56
CA ARG A 546 25.69 20.80 -7.28
C ARG A 546 25.00 22.16 -7.08
N MET A 547 23.66 22.18 -7.22
CA MET A 547 22.87 23.41 -6.96
C MET A 547 23.08 23.93 -5.54
N ALA A 548 22.99 23.06 -4.53
CA ALA A 548 23.20 23.45 -3.12
C ALA A 548 24.58 24.04 -2.89
N ASN A 549 25.62 23.48 -3.53
CA ASN A 549 26.97 24.01 -3.46
C ASN A 549 27.12 25.36 -4.17
N THR A 550 26.49 25.52 -5.37
CA THR A 550 26.53 26.75 -6.15
C THR A 550 25.74 27.88 -5.47
N LEU A 551 24.62 27.55 -4.86
CA LEU A 551 23.72 28.49 -4.16
C LEU A 551 23.92 28.49 -2.65
N ASN A 552 25.13 28.24 -2.16
CA ASN A 552 25.44 28.15 -0.72
C ASN A 552 25.21 29.46 0.05
N TYR A 553 25.02 30.57 -0.65
CA TYR A 553 24.60 31.85 -0.09
C TYR A 553 23.10 31.99 0.14
N LEU A 554 22.28 31.06 -0.36
CA LEU A 554 20.85 31.02 -0.12
C LEU A 554 20.52 29.93 0.93
N ASP A 555 19.83 30.32 1.99
CA ASP A 555 19.38 29.38 3.02
C ASP A 555 18.05 28.70 2.62
N ILE A 556 18.13 27.67 1.78
CA ILE A 556 16.96 26.93 1.29
C ILE A 556 16.50 25.92 2.36
N LYS A 557 15.43 26.24 3.08
CA LYS A 557 14.80 25.37 4.09
C LYS A 557 13.53 24.70 3.64
N THR A 558 13.03 25.01 2.47
CA THR A 558 11.73 24.51 1.99
C THR A 558 11.83 24.06 0.54
N VAL A 559 11.45 22.81 0.31
CA VAL A 559 11.24 22.22 -1.01
C VAL A 559 9.74 22.21 -1.27
N VAL A 560 9.30 22.97 -2.25
CA VAL A 560 7.89 23.08 -2.65
C VAL A 560 7.61 22.13 -3.81
N VAL A 561 6.50 21.40 -3.75
CA VAL A 561 6.01 20.54 -4.82
C VAL A 561 4.57 20.88 -5.20
N SER A 562 4.13 20.44 -6.38
CA SER A 562 2.75 20.58 -6.87
C SER A 562 2.19 19.26 -7.39
N CYS A 563 2.61 18.14 -6.82
CA CYS A 563 2.16 16.82 -7.24
C CYS A 563 2.49 15.80 -6.14
N GLY A 564 1.49 15.04 -5.68
CA GLY A 564 1.67 14.06 -4.62
C GLY A 564 2.62 12.91 -4.98
N THR A 565 2.64 12.45 -6.23
CA THR A 565 3.60 11.42 -6.66
C THR A 565 5.04 11.96 -6.69
N CYS A 566 5.23 13.27 -6.98
CA CYS A 566 6.54 13.89 -6.82
C CYS A 566 6.91 14.00 -5.34
N TYR A 567 5.98 14.35 -4.47
CA TYR A 567 6.21 14.41 -3.03
C TYR A 567 6.75 13.07 -2.51
N ASP A 568 5.96 11.99 -2.70
CA ASP A 568 6.31 10.64 -2.21
C ASP A 568 7.65 10.12 -2.79
N GLN A 569 7.98 10.50 -4.03
CA GLN A 569 9.25 10.09 -4.65
C GLN A 569 10.43 10.92 -4.14
N LEU A 570 10.24 12.22 -3.93
CA LEU A 570 11.29 13.12 -3.45
C LEU A 570 11.63 12.90 -1.96
N GLU A 571 10.70 12.38 -1.15
CA GLU A 571 11.03 11.93 0.22
C GLU A 571 12.17 10.91 0.22
N LYS A 572 12.23 10.04 -0.79
CA LYS A 572 13.31 9.05 -0.95
C LYS A 572 14.67 9.68 -1.33
N TYR A 573 14.69 10.96 -1.72
CA TYR A 573 15.92 11.68 -2.12
C TYR A 573 16.72 12.18 -0.93
N ARG A 574 16.17 12.16 0.29
CA ARG A 574 16.80 12.65 1.52
C ARG A 574 17.30 14.09 1.36
N PHE A 575 16.36 15.00 1.14
CA PHE A 575 16.70 16.42 0.89
C PHE A 575 17.46 17.09 2.04
N GLU A 576 17.34 16.58 3.26
CA GLU A 576 18.10 17.00 4.43
C GLU A 576 19.63 16.79 4.26
N GLU A 577 20.04 15.85 3.40
CA GLU A 577 21.44 15.62 3.03
C GLU A 577 21.91 16.62 1.94
N ILE A 578 20.97 17.18 1.18
CA ILE A 578 21.24 18.11 0.07
C ILE A 578 21.17 19.57 0.55
N PHE A 579 20.07 19.93 1.19
CA PHE A 579 19.83 21.22 1.83
C PHE A 579 19.61 20.99 3.32
N PRO A 580 20.61 21.22 4.19
CA PRO A 580 20.52 20.90 5.61
C PRO A 580 19.35 21.59 6.32
N GLY A 581 18.54 20.78 7.02
CA GLY A 581 17.36 21.24 7.76
C GLY A 581 16.16 21.62 6.88
N CYS A 582 16.15 21.22 5.59
CA CYS A 582 15.01 21.47 4.73
C CYS A 582 13.86 20.46 4.98
N ARG A 583 12.66 20.89 4.62
CA ARG A 583 11.45 20.07 4.58
C ARG A 583 10.84 20.06 3.17
N ILE A 584 10.06 19.05 2.86
CA ILE A 584 9.24 19.01 1.66
C ILE A 584 7.81 19.40 2.05
N ILE A 585 7.18 20.26 1.26
CA ILE A 585 5.80 20.70 1.48
C ILE A 585 5.07 20.89 0.14
N ASP A 586 3.77 20.65 0.13
CA ASP A 586 2.94 20.98 -1.03
C ASP A 586 2.65 22.49 -1.10
N ILE A 587 2.54 23.02 -2.32
CA ILE A 587 2.27 24.44 -2.55
C ILE A 587 1.03 24.94 -1.80
N HIS A 588 -0.02 24.15 -1.70
CA HIS A 588 -1.27 24.55 -1.06
C HIS A 588 -1.09 24.69 0.46
N GLU A 589 -0.39 23.75 1.11
CA GLU A 589 -0.03 23.87 2.53
C GLU A 589 0.91 25.06 2.76
N TYR A 590 1.89 25.25 1.87
CA TYR A 590 2.81 26.36 1.97
C TYR A 590 2.11 27.72 1.86
N LEU A 591 1.19 27.90 0.89
CA LEU A 591 0.41 29.12 0.77
C LEU A 591 -0.46 29.40 2.00
N LEU A 592 -1.04 28.35 2.58
CA LEU A 592 -1.83 28.50 3.80
C LEU A 592 -0.96 28.91 4.99
N GLU A 593 0.26 28.38 5.14
CA GLU A 593 1.23 28.84 6.15
C GLU A 593 1.63 30.30 5.95
N LYS A 594 1.69 30.78 4.69
CA LYS A 594 1.92 32.20 4.37
C LYS A 594 0.69 33.08 4.55
N GLY A 595 -0.42 32.52 5.07
CA GLY A 595 -1.66 33.27 5.31
C GLY A 595 -2.47 33.56 4.04
N VAL A 596 -2.12 32.98 2.91
CA VAL A 596 -2.82 33.20 1.64
C VAL A 596 -4.08 32.34 1.59
N LYS A 597 -5.23 33.01 1.53
CA LYS A 597 -6.54 32.38 1.41
C LYS A 597 -7.52 33.33 0.72
N LEU A 598 -8.56 32.76 0.12
CA LEU A 598 -9.70 33.53 -0.39
C LEU A 598 -10.70 33.84 0.76
N ASN A 599 -11.57 34.79 0.53
CA ASN A 599 -12.68 35.13 1.46
C ASN A 599 -14.02 34.53 1.00
N GLY A 600 -13.97 33.37 0.35
CA GLY A 600 -15.09 32.75 -0.34
C GLY A 600 -15.31 33.33 -1.74
N VAL A 601 -15.88 32.50 -2.62
CA VAL A 601 -16.23 32.89 -3.99
C VAL A 601 -17.76 32.90 -4.10
N LYS A 602 -18.35 34.08 -4.17
CA LYS A 602 -19.82 34.23 -4.23
C LYS A 602 -20.38 33.59 -5.50
N GLY A 603 -21.48 32.84 -5.35
CA GLY A 603 -22.16 32.20 -6.47
C GLY A 603 -21.40 30.99 -7.06
N GLN A 604 -20.44 30.40 -6.34
CA GLN A 604 -19.69 29.23 -6.77
C GLN A 604 -19.58 28.22 -5.62
N GLN A 605 -19.93 26.97 -5.90
CA GLN A 605 -19.70 25.86 -4.98
C GLN A 605 -18.51 24.99 -5.43
N TYR A 606 -17.85 24.37 -4.47
CA TYR A 606 -16.68 23.54 -4.73
C TYR A 606 -16.82 22.13 -4.20
N LEU A 607 -16.47 21.18 -5.07
CA LEU A 607 -16.08 19.83 -4.70
C LEU A 607 -14.56 19.71 -4.71
N TYR A 608 -14.00 18.88 -3.85
CA TYR A 608 -12.59 18.56 -3.85
C TYR A 608 -12.36 17.07 -4.08
N HIS A 609 -11.51 16.74 -5.01
CA HIS A 609 -11.00 15.38 -5.21
C HIS A 609 -9.61 15.27 -4.62
N ASP A 610 -9.50 14.52 -3.52
CA ASP A 610 -8.22 14.19 -2.92
C ASP A 610 -7.51 13.11 -3.76
N PRO A 611 -6.29 13.38 -4.28
CA PRO A 611 -5.54 12.42 -5.07
C PRO A 611 -5.21 11.14 -4.31
N CYS A 612 -4.97 10.04 -5.05
CA CYS A 612 -4.53 8.78 -4.45
C CYS A 612 -3.19 8.93 -3.70
N HIS A 613 -2.27 9.70 -4.28
CA HIS A 613 -1.07 10.21 -3.64
C HIS A 613 -1.37 11.67 -3.25
N THR A 614 -1.96 11.84 -2.08
CA THR A 614 -2.23 13.20 -1.61
C THR A 614 -0.91 13.92 -1.31
N PRO A 615 -0.71 15.13 -1.85
CA PRO A 615 0.46 15.92 -1.49
C PRO A 615 0.31 16.59 -0.11
N ILE A 616 -0.90 16.60 0.44
CA ILE A 616 -1.22 17.21 1.72
C ILE A 616 -0.87 16.23 2.84
N LYS A 617 0.08 16.59 3.67
CA LYS A 617 0.65 15.71 4.70
C LYS A 617 0.45 16.21 6.12
N THR A 618 0.29 17.52 6.32
CA THR A 618 0.25 18.12 7.67
C THR A 618 -1.17 18.26 8.21
N MET A 619 -2.19 18.22 7.35
CA MET A 619 -3.58 18.38 7.75
C MET A 619 -4.54 17.55 6.88
N ASN A 620 -5.83 17.59 7.21
CA ASN A 620 -6.85 16.98 6.36
C ASN A 620 -6.98 17.75 5.03
N ALA A 621 -6.87 17.05 3.90
CA ALA A 621 -6.84 17.67 2.57
C ALA A 621 -8.13 18.45 2.22
N THR A 622 -9.30 17.97 2.66
CA THR A 622 -10.58 18.69 2.46
C THR A 622 -10.66 19.96 3.32
N GLN A 623 -10.13 19.90 4.53
CA GLN A 623 -10.03 21.04 5.42
C GLN A 623 -9.08 22.09 4.87
N MET A 624 -7.93 21.67 4.34
CA MET A 624 -6.98 22.54 3.65
C MET A 624 -7.67 23.25 2.48
N ALA A 625 -8.35 22.53 1.58
CA ALA A 625 -9.07 23.11 0.45
C ALA A 625 -10.13 24.13 0.91
N SER A 626 -10.89 23.81 1.97
CA SER A 626 -11.88 24.74 2.54
C SER A 626 -11.25 26.00 3.12
N SER A 627 -10.09 25.87 3.78
CA SER A 627 -9.35 27.00 4.35
C SER A 627 -8.81 27.93 3.26
N LEU A 628 -8.24 27.37 2.19
CA LEU A 628 -7.73 28.15 1.06
C LEU A 628 -8.83 28.88 0.29
N MET A 629 -9.96 28.20 0.07
CA MET A 629 -11.10 28.79 -0.64
C MET A 629 -11.91 29.77 0.23
N GLY A 630 -11.71 29.78 1.56
CA GLY A 630 -12.46 30.60 2.50
C GLY A 630 -13.93 30.24 2.57
N GLN A 631 -14.30 29.03 2.15
CA GLN A 631 -15.67 28.51 2.17
C GLN A 631 -15.68 26.99 2.26
N LYS A 632 -16.83 26.42 2.61
CA LYS A 632 -16.99 24.95 2.69
C LYS A 632 -16.76 24.33 1.33
N VAL A 633 -15.83 23.36 1.30
CA VAL A 633 -15.55 22.48 0.15
C VAL A 633 -15.96 21.06 0.54
N VAL A 634 -16.64 20.35 -0.36
CA VAL A 634 -17.14 18.99 -0.11
C VAL A 634 -16.24 17.97 -0.78
N LEU A 635 -15.86 16.93 -0.04
CA LEU A 635 -15.05 15.83 -0.57
C LEU A 635 -15.84 15.02 -1.60
N SER A 636 -15.27 14.83 -2.78
CA SER A 636 -15.74 13.87 -3.78
C SER A 636 -14.75 12.70 -3.83
N ASP A 637 -15.07 11.61 -3.14
CA ASP A 637 -14.22 10.42 -3.07
C ASP A 637 -14.14 9.68 -4.41
N ARG A 638 -13.60 8.49 -4.42
CA ARG A 638 -13.34 7.61 -5.57
C ARG A 638 -12.21 8.11 -6.49
N CYS A 639 -11.59 7.17 -7.18
CA CYS A 639 -10.48 7.45 -8.09
C CYS A 639 -10.97 8.20 -9.34
N CYS A 640 -10.17 9.16 -9.83
CA CYS A 640 -10.42 9.88 -11.08
C CYS A 640 -10.31 8.99 -12.33
N GLY A 641 -9.72 7.81 -12.21
CA GLY A 641 -9.55 6.84 -13.31
C GLY A 641 -8.37 7.14 -14.25
N GLU A 642 -7.51 8.09 -13.93
CA GLU A 642 -6.38 8.45 -14.80
C GLU A 642 -5.09 7.72 -14.41
N SER A 643 -4.68 7.83 -13.13
CA SER A 643 -3.46 7.19 -12.57
C SER A 643 -2.26 7.23 -13.53
N GLY A 644 -1.86 8.42 -13.94
CA GLY A 644 -0.77 8.64 -14.87
C GLY A 644 -1.02 7.96 -16.22
N MET A 645 -0.20 6.96 -16.55
CA MET A 645 -0.30 6.23 -17.84
C MET A 645 -1.33 5.09 -17.84
N PHE A 646 -2.01 4.81 -16.74
CA PHE A 646 -2.96 3.70 -16.63
C PHE A 646 -4.13 3.86 -17.61
N ALA A 647 -4.76 5.05 -17.67
CA ALA A 647 -5.88 5.30 -18.58
C ALA A 647 -5.49 5.26 -20.06
N VAL A 648 -4.22 5.51 -20.38
CA VAL A 648 -3.68 5.40 -21.74
C VAL A 648 -3.36 3.95 -22.08
N LYS A 649 -2.81 3.19 -21.12
CA LYS A 649 -2.44 1.78 -21.28
C LYS A 649 -3.65 0.86 -21.29
N ARG A 650 -4.60 1.10 -20.40
CA ARG A 650 -5.82 0.27 -20.20
C ARG A 650 -7.06 1.16 -20.10
N PRO A 651 -7.44 1.86 -21.19
CA PRO A 651 -8.62 2.71 -21.17
C PRO A 651 -9.93 1.93 -20.91
N ASP A 652 -9.98 0.66 -21.24
CA ASP A 652 -11.05 -0.28 -20.93
C ASP A 652 -11.26 -0.43 -19.42
N ILE A 653 -10.21 -0.70 -18.65
CA ILE A 653 -10.27 -0.81 -17.18
C ILE A 653 -10.54 0.57 -16.55
N ALA A 654 -9.88 1.62 -17.08
CA ALA A 654 -10.09 2.99 -16.60
C ALA A 654 -11.55 3.44 -16.72
N THR A 655 -12.28 2.98 -17.74
CA THR A 655 -13.71 3.25 -17.90
C THR A 655 -14.54 2.68 -16.74
N GLN A 656 -14.20 1.49 -16.23
CA GLN A 656 -14.86 0.92 -15.05
C GLN A 656 -14.65 1.77 -13.80
N VAL A 657 -13.40 2.25 -13.61
CA VAL A 657 -13.06 3.15 -12.50
C VAL A 657 -13.81 4.48 -12.62
N LYS A 658 -13.84 5.04 -13.84
CA LYS A 658 -14.52 6.29 -14.17
C LYS A 658 -16.03 6.22 -13.95
N PHE A 659 -16.65 5.08 -14.21
CA PHE A 659 -18.07 4.87 -13.94
C PHE A 659 -18.40 5.09 -12.47
N ARG A 660 -17.63 4.51 -11.55
CA ARG A 660 -17.83 4.71 -10.10
C ARG A 660 -17.58 6.14 -9.64
N LYS A 661 -16.61 6.82 -10.26
CA LYS A 661 -16.37 8.25 -9.97
C LYS A 661 -17.54 9.10 -10.44
N GLN A 662 -18.13 8.77 -11.57
CA GLN A 662 -19.32 9.46 -12.07
C GLN A 662 -20.52 9.31 -11.13
N GLU A 663 -20.77 8.09 -10.62
CA GLU A 663 -21.83 7.86 -9.62
C GLU A 663 -21.61 8.72 -8.37
N GLU A 664 -20.37 8.83 -7.89
CA GLU A 664 -20.03 9.66 -6.73
C GLU A 664 -20.24 11.15 -7.00
N ILE A 665 -19.82 11.65 -8.17
CA ILE A 665 -20.06 13.04 -8.57
C ILE A 665 -21.55 13.34 -8.63
N GLU A 666 -22.34 12.46 -9.25
CA GLU A 666 -23.80 12.62 -9.35
C GLU A 666 -24.49 12.63 -7.98
N LYS A 667 -23.99 11.81 -7.04
CA LYS A 667 -24.43 11.83 -5.65
C LYS A 667 -24.10 13.17 -4.99
N ASN A 668 -22.84 13.61 -5.07
CA ASN A 668 -22.41 14.87 -4.48
C ASN A 668 -23.22 16.07 -5.03
N LEU A 669 -23.46 16.10 -6.35
CA LEU A 669 -24.24 17.18 -6.96
C LEU A 669 -25.70 17.23 -6.49
N LYS A 670 -26.30 16.09 -6.12
CA LYS A 670 -27.64 16.02 -5.53
C LYS A 670 -27.68 16.51 -4.08
N GLU A 671 -26.60 16.33 -3.33
CA GLU A 671 -26.48 16.70 -1.92
C GLU A 671 -26.12 18.18 -1.72
N LEU A 672 -25.58 18.83 -2.75
CA LEU A 672 -25.25 20.25 -2.72
C LEU A 672 -26.50 21.12 -2.90
N PRO A 673 -26.52 22.36 -2.34
CA PRO A 673 -27.55 23.35 -2.61
C PRO A 673 -27.72 23.57 -4.12
N GLN A 674 -28.96 23.60 -4.59
CA GLN A 674 -29.25 23.79 -6.03
C GLN A 674 -29.24 25.26 -6.40
N GLY A 675 -28.90 25.56 -7.66
CA GLY A 675 -28.97 26.91 -8.22
C GLY A 675 -27.62 27.61 -8.44
N GLU A 676 -26.55 27.15 -7.81
CA GLU A 676 -25.21 27.69 -8.04
C GLU A 676 -24.35 26.70 -8.84
N PRO A 677 -23.48 27.19 -9.75
CA PRO A 677 -22.54 26.33 -10.45
C PRO A 677 -21.55 25.64 -9.49
N VAL A 678 -21.22 24.40 -9.80
CA VAL A 678 -20.28 23.61 -9.02
C VAL A 678 -18.98 23.41 -9.82
N LYS A 679 -17.85 23.61 -9.16
CA LYS A 679 -16.53 23.37 -9.74
C LYS A 679 -15.79 22.27 -8.95
N MET A 680 -15.14 21.35 -9.64
CA MET A 680 -14.28 20.34 -9.04
C MET A 680 -12.86 20.86 -8.90
N LEU A 681 -12.30 20.79 -7.71
CA LEU A 681 -10.91 21.13 -7.41
C LEU A 681 -10.07 19.87 -7.18
N THR A 682 -8.80 19.96 -7.51
CA THR A 682 -7.81 18.89 -7.19
C THR A 682 -6.41 19.47 -6.99
N SER A 683 -5.51 18.65 -6.39
CA SER A 683 -4.10 18.96 -6.15
C SER A 683 -3.15 18.02 -6.88
N CYS A 684 -3.58 17.42 -8.00
CA CYS A 684 -2.74 16.52 -8.81
C CYS A 684 -2.96 16.76 -10.32
N PRO A 685 -1.87 16.91 -11.12
CA PRO A 685 -1.98 17.12 -12.57
C PRO A 685 -2.71 15.97 -13.30
N ALA A 686 -2.44 14.72 -12.94
CA ALA A 686 -3.11 13.57 -13.54
C ALA A 686 -4.62 13.55 -13.19
N CYS A 687 -4.98 13.94 -11.96
CA CYS A 687 -6.39 14.05 -11.56
C CYS A 687 -7.09 15.20 -12.30
N LEU A 688 -6.42 16.33 -12.55
CA LEU A 688 -6.97 17.41 -13.38
C LEU A 688 -7.37 16.87 -14.76
N GLN A 689 -6.52 16.08 -15.41
CA GLN A 689 -6.84 15.44 -16.68
C GLN A 689 -8.05 14.47 -16.56
N GLY A 690 -8.01 13.59 -15.58
CA GLY A 690 -9.07 12.58 -15.38
C GLY A 690 -10.43 13.19 -15.07
N LEU A 691 -10.46 14.19 -14.20
CA LEU A 691 -11.70 14.85 -13.76
C LEU A 691 -12.28 15.79 -14.83
N SER A 692 -11.43 16.45 -15.64
CA SER A 692 -11.89 17.26 -16.76
C SER A 692 -12.72 16.47 -17.79
N ARG A 693 -12.53 15.14 -17.83
CA ARG A 693 -13.29 14.24 -18.71
C ARG A 693 -14.75 14.07 -18.32
N TYR A 694 -15.16 14.50 -17.12
CA TYR A 694 -16.56 14.47 -16.66
C TYR A 694 -17.29 15.81 -16.89
N ALA A 695 -16.59 16.85 -17.35
CA ALA A 695 -17.16 18.19 -17.46
C ALA A 695 -18.42 18.24 -18.34
N ASP A 696 -18.40 17.57 -19.49
CA ASP A 696 -19.54 17.56 -20.43
C ASP A 696 -20.74 16.73 -19.91
N ASP A 697 -20.49 15.71 -19.06
CA ASP A 697 -21.55 14.86 -18.53
C ASP A 697 -22.30 15.49 -17.35
N ASN A 698 -21.61 16.31 -16.56
CA ASN A 698 -22.13 16.85 -15.30
C ASN A 698 -22.19 18.38 -15.28
N ASN A 699 -21.87 19.05 -16.40
CA ASN A 699 -21.74 20.52 -16.47
C ASN A 699 -20.89 21.08 -15.31
N MET A 700 -19.80 20.39 -14.99
CA MET A 700 -18.96 20.67 -13.85
C MET A 700 -17.50 20.87 -14.32
N PRO A 701 -17.04 22.10 -14.44
CA PRO A 701 -15.65 22.40 -14.78
C PRO A 701 -14.73 21.91 -13.65
N THR A 702 -13.50 21.55 -14.04
CA THR A 702 -12.46 21.11 -13.10
C THR A 702 -11.27 22.04 -13.19
N ASP A 703 -10.70 22.39 -12.04
CA ASP A 703 -9.49 23.20 -11.99
C ASP A 703 -8.53 22.68 -10.88
N TYR A 704 -7.32 23.18 -10.93
CA TYR A 704 -6.31 22.95 -9.92
C TYR A 704 -6.40 24.06 -8.86
N ILE A 705 -6.31 23.71 -7.55
CA ILE A 705 -6.54 24.70 -6.49
C ILE A 705 -5.69 25.96 -6.68
N VAL A 706 -4.37 25.81 -6.90
CA VAL A 706 -3.49 26.99 -7.05
C VAL A 706 -3.83 27.83 -8.28
N ILE A 707 -4.39 27.24 -9.35
CA ILE A 707 -4.85 27.98 -10.52
C ILE A 707 -6.09 28.81 -10.17
N GLU A 708 -7.04 28.20 -9.46
CA GLU A 708 -8.23 28.88 -9.01
C GLU A 708 -7.89 30.04 -8.05
N MET A 709 -6.95 29.82 -7.13
CA MET A 709 -6.44 30.89 -6.27
C MET A 709 -5.78 32.01 -7.08
N ALA A 710 -4.92 31.69 -8.05
CA ALA A 710 -4.26 32.69 -8.88
C ALA A 710 -5.28 33.56 -9.64
N LYS A 711 -6.35 32.97 -10.19
CA LYS A 711 -7.43 33.70 -10.84
C LYS A 711 -8.10 34.73 -9.93
N HIS A 712 -8.42 34.31 -8.70
CA HIS A 712 -9.15 35.18 -7.75
C HIS A 712 -8.27 36.20 -7.04
N ILE A 713 -6.98 35.91 -6.85
CA ILE A 713 -6.02 36.80 -6.17
C ILE A 713 -5.33 37.77 -7.15
N LEU A 714 -4.89 37.23 -8.30
CA LEU A 714 -4.09 37.98 -9.28
C LEU A 714 -4.91 38.48 -10.49
N GLY A 715 -6.18 38.03 -10.60
CA GLY A 715 -7.07 38.38 -11.72
C GLY A 715 -7.07 37.36 -12.85
N GLU A 716 -8.04 37.45 -13.76
CA GLU A 716 -8.22 36.50 -14.86
C GLU A 716 -7.02 36.43 -15.82
N ASN A 717 -6.32 37.54 -16.02
CA ASN A 717 -5.14 37.67 -16.90
C ASN A 717 -3.81 37.35 -16.18
N TRP A 718 -3.86 36.75 -14.98
CA TRP A 718 -2.72 36.49 -14.10
C TRP A 718 -1.52 35.86 -14.82
N LEU A 719 -1.76 34.97 -15.78
CA LEU A 719 -0.71 34.21 -16.46
C LEU A 719 0.16 35.15 -17.33
N ASP A 720 -0.47 35.94 -18.21
CA ASP A 720 0.24 36.84 -19.12
C ASP A 720 0.91 37.96 -18.34
N GLU A 721 0.26 38.47 -17.29
CA GLU A 721 0.84 39.50 -16.40
C GLU A 721 2.06 38.98 -15.64
N PHE A 722 1.98 37.75 -15.09
CA PHE A 722 3.11 37.14 -14.40
C PHE A 722 4.29 36.93 -15.35
N VAL A 723 4.06 36.34 -16.53
CA VAL A 723 5.12 36.11 -17.51
C VAL A 723 5.77 37.44 -17.94
N LYS A 724 4.97 38.47 -18.15
CA LYS A 724 5.49 39.81 -18.49
C LYS A 724 6.33 40.39 -17.35
N LYS A 725 5.86 40.34 -16.11
CA LYS A 725 6.58 40.84 -14.92
C LYS A 725 7.88 40.06 -14.68
N ALA A 726 7.85 38.75 -14.76
CA ALA A 726 9.02 37.91 -14.56
C ALA A 726 10.10 38.14 -15.61
N ASN A 727 9.72 38.27 -16.90
CA ASN A 727 10.66 38.57 -17.98
C ASN A 727 11.25 40.00 -17.91
N ASN A 728 10.62 40.89 -17.14
CA ASN A 728 11.10 42.28 -16.96
C ASN A 728 11.91 42.38 -15.66
N GLY A 729 13.03 41.67 -15.59
CA GLY A 729 13.99 41.74 -14.47
C GLY A 729 13.70 40.83 -13.29
N GLY A 730 12.72 39.91 -13.39
CA GLY A 730 12.38 38.96 -12.31
C GLY A 730 13.03 37.57 -12.46
N VAL A 731 13.80 37.33 -13.52
CA VAL A 731 14.50 36.05 -13.76
C VAL A 731 16.00 36.26 -13.66
N GLU A 732 16.62 35.56 -12.73
CA GLU A 732 18.08 35.47 -12.59
C GLU A 732 18.53 34.09 -13.03
N LYS A 733 19.74 33.95 -13.56
CA LYS A 733 20.33 32.69 -13.98
C LYS A 733 21.73 32.58 -13.38
N VAL A 734 21.93 31.61 -12.53
CA VAL A 734 23.23 31.31 -11.93
C VAL A 734 23.84 30.11 -12.66
N LEU A 735 25.06 30.21 -13.11
CA LEU A 735 25.75 29.10 -13.79
C LEU A 735 25.99 27.95 -12.82
N LEU A 736 25.66 26.70 -13.26
CA LEU A 736 25.76 25.48 -12.46
C LEU A 736 27.19 24.95 -12.46
#